data_3610fc8146ceb1b06f5667b8016d5742
#
_entry.id   3610fc8146ceb1b06f5667b8016d5742
#
_cell.length_a   1.000
_cell.length_b   1.000
_cell.length_c   1.000
_cell.angle_alpha   90.00
_cell.angle_beta   90.00
_cell.angle_gamma   90.00
#
_symmetry.space_group_name_H-M   'P 1'
#
loop_
_entity.id
_entity.type
_entity.pdbx_description
1 polymer ?
#
loop_
_entity_poly.entity_id
_entity_poly.type
_entity_poly.pdbx_seq_one_letter_code
_entity_poly.pdbx_strand_id
1 'polypeptide(L)'
;MKRIAQILFNKNIPQIILILFFTGQTNLYSKEKNPEDHKNETTHFIVTVLDSTTSQPLQLVNVLLERERTIVTSSITNPAGKALFPDVTIGTYKIITHYLGYKDYTNTIQVDRNHAEYKIEISEKSVELGAVVVQGSNNTKLTTSIETVTGRQVFEGETYHASPMSQMTTLIQQNLAGAVRASTGEVHIRGQHGEYTYLIDGIPIPLGVFGGLNEIVSPKIISHLTFYTGGFPAEYGGQISALMDIQTRVPAGRFHLDMSSFFGSYFTNNDGSAGKRVGHFKALNSNGQSISFSNHSGKIGYFFSASRQGTDRRIDQPVPNLFHDHGFDYFAFGKIDYLINENDYLTGNFNFSKTQTQVPFDSLEGFAADDQNSYNAFQTLSYYHTISLEPDHETSLFIGASAREGGLRYIPNVNDANATFYANDTTTAYQIDQKRTFTTLGIRTKYDQRLSHRFEYALGFDYSNTKGNENFRFFNITGDGPNVASDFTGYNLGFFVQSEIHPTEWTRFNLGLRYDINNAPTTSNQTQLSPRAKVSFLIDEFNTISISYDRLFMPTNIENLGAIASDLGNNSLPTYAEKDNLYEIDFIRNWKHGFTSKLSGFYKHSSPGLDDETLGSSTIRVNVNINEVKVRGIELALTYNDLNSPFSAFLNSSIIHAYGISPVSGGFLPPDPSTAPFDLDHDQRLSAVIGLNYQPENWFVNLTGIYGSGLANGNDSYAFKTGLFDFNQGAHTTPSWIFNLSGGYTFNIGGGQTLEPSFYITNILDHNHLIKGAFFSGASFEARRNVVFKLTYHL
;
A
#
# COMPACT_ATOMS: atom_id res chain seq x y z
N MET A 1 -27.83 -31.59 -13.63
CA MET A 1 -27.90 -31.52 -12.14
C MET A 1 -27.27 -32.72 -11.41
N LYS A 2 -27.22 -33.96 -11.93
CA LYS A 2 -26.55 -35.11 -11.25
C LYS A 2 -25.01 -35.14 -11.32
N ARG A 3 -24.36 -34.32 -12.13
CA ARG A 3 -22.88 -34.20 -12.18
C ARG A 3 -22.30 -33.08 -11.29
N ILE A 4 -23.13 -32.16 -10.82
CA ILE A 4 -22.70 -31.07 -9.91
C ILE A 4 -22.66 -31.55 -8.46
N ALA A 5 -23.47 -32.53 -8.10
CA ALA A 5 -23.49 -33.11 -6.75
C ALA A 5 -22.29 -34.02 -6.44
N GLN A 6 -21.55 -34.50 -7.46
CA GLN A 6 -20.38 -35.36 -7.21
C GLN A 6 -19.07 -34.60 -6.96
N ILE A 7 -19.05 -33.30 -7.21
CA ILE A 7 -17.84 -32.44 -7.00
C ILE A 7 -17.81 -31.88 -5.57
N LEU A 8 -18.96 -31.83 -4.87
CA LEU A 8 -19.08 -31.28 -3.52
C LEU A 8 -18.77 -32.25 -2.35
N PHE A 9 -18.51 -33.54 -2.66
CA PHE A 9 -18.22 -34.54 -1.65
C PHE A 9 -16.84 -35.21 -1.83
N ASN A 10 -15.78 -34.45 -1.79
CA ASN A 10 -14.44 -35.00 -1.62
C ASN A 10 -14.02 -34.95 -0.14
N LYS A 11 -13.62 -36.10 0.38
CA LYS A 11 -13.54 -36.49 1.78
C LYS A 11 -12.50 -35.82 2.68
N ASN A 12 -12.06 -34.58 2.45
CA ASN A 12 -11.03 -33.93 3.27
C ASN A 12 -11.37 -32.48 3.70
N ILE A 13 -12.63 -32.20 4.01
CA ILE A 13 -13.01 -30.95 4.69
C ILE A 13 -13.30 -31.34 6.15
N PRO A 14 -12.69 -30.69 7.16
CA PRO A 14 -13.01 -30.98 8.54
C PRO A 14 -14.49 -30.72 8.84
N GLN A 15 -15.16 -31.72 9.39
CA GLN A 15 -16.62 -31.75 9.65
C GLN A 15 -17.12 -30.76 10.72
N ILE A 16 -16.32 -29.78 11.11
CA ILE A 16 -16.66 -28.87 12.23
C ILE A 16 -17.53 -27.68 11.79
N ILE A 17 -17.58 -27.35 10.49
CA ILE A 17 -18.33 -26.19 10.03
C ILE A 17 -19.79 -26.47 9.64
N LEU A 18 -20.18 -27.72 9.50
CA LEU A 18 -21.52 -28.09 9.00
C LEU A 18 -22.58 -28.31 10.11
N ILE A 19 -22.22 -28.25 11.40
CA ILE A 19 -23.17 -28.55 12.52
C ILE A 19 -23.91 -27.28 13.02
N LEU A 20 -23.57 -26.09 12.59
CA LEU A 20 -24.23 -24.84 13.04
C LEU A 20 -25.41 -24.38 12.15
N PHE A 21 -25.75 -25.09 11.10
CA PHE A 21 -26.78 -24.63 10.16
C PHE A 21 -28.15 -25.29 10.26
N PHE A 22 -28.39 -26.28 11.10
CA PHE A 22 -29.69 -27.04 11.10
C PHE A 22 -30.23 -27.47 12.48
N THR A 23 -30.26 -26.60 13.46
CA THR A 23 -31.19 -26.80 14.60
C THR A 23 -31.64 -25.44 15.15
N GLY A 24 -32.66 -24.89 14.56
CA GLY A 24 -33.33 -23.69 15.08
C GLY A 24 -34.76 -23.58 14.56
N GLN A 25 -35.66 -24.44 15.02
CA GLN A 25 -37.06 -24.07 14.99
C GLN A 25 -37.31 -23.01 16.06
N THR A 26 -37.43 -21.77 15.65
CA THR A 26 -37.77 -20.66 16.54
C THR A 26 -39.28 -20.54 16.61
N ASN A 27 -39.82 -20.83 17.77
CA ASN A 27 -41.17 -20.42 18.18
C ASN A 27 -41.21 -18.90 18.24
N LEU A 28 -41.97 -18.29 17.37
CA LEU A 28 -42.32 -16.86 17.38
C LEU A 28 -43.29 -16.63 18.58
N TYR A 29 -42.73 -16.27 19.72
CA TYR A 29 -43.49 -15.58 20.76
C TYR A 29 -43.27 -14.08 20.60
N SER A 30 -44.33 -13.36 20.32
CA SER A 30 -44.31 -11.90 20.39
C SER A 30 -44.18 -11.46 21.84
N LYS A 31 -43.00 -10.97 22.22
CA LYS A 31 -42.80 -10.28 23.49
C LYS A 31 -43.17 -8.82 23.31
N GLU A 32 -44.10 -8.33 24.12
CA GLU A 32 -44.32 -6.88 24.26
C GLU A 32 -43.00 -6.19 24.62
N LYS A 33 -42.66 -5.16 23.86
CA LYS A 33 -41.43 -4.38 24.03
C LYS A 33 -41.49 -3.59 25.33
N ASN A 34 -40.50 -3.80 26.18
CA ASN A 34 -40.28 -3.00 27.38
C ASN A 34 -39.68 -1.65 26.96
N PRO A 35 -40.03 -0.51 27.58
CA PRO A 35 -39.48 0.82 27.20
C PRO A 35 -37.96 1.00 27.33
N GLU A 36 -37.25 0.04 27.91
CA GLU A 36 -35.79 0.07 28.02
C GLU A 36 -35.05 -0.57 26.82
N ASP A 37 -35.75 -1.22 25.89
CA ASP A 37 -35.15 -1.87 24.69
C ASP A 37 -34.75 -0.89 23.56
N HIS A 38 -34.99 0.42 23.73
CA HIS A 38 -34.61 1.42 22.73
C HIS A 38 -33.10 1.74 22.68
N LYS A 39 -32.29 1.19 23.56
CA LYS A 39 -30.84 1.53 23.63
C LYS A 39 -29.97 0.94 22.53
N ASN A 40 -30.48 -0.01 21.72
CA ASN A 40 -29.70 -0.73 20.69
C ASN A 40 -30.37 -0.72 19.29
N GLU A 41 -31.37 0.11 19.07
CA GLU A 41 -31.95 0.22 17.72
C GLU A 41 -30.96 0.96 16.81
N THR A 42 -30.62 0.39 15.65
CA THR A 42 -29.83 1.04 14.61
C THR A 42 -30.73 1.57 13.49
N THR A 43 -30.24 2.58 12.81
CA THR A 43 -30.80 3.13 11.57
C THR A 43 -29.68 3.44 10.61
N HIS A 44 -29.94 3.44 9.31
CA HIS A 44 -28.97 4.02 8.40
C HIS A 44 -29.10 5.54 8.41
N PHE A 45 -27.95 6.17 8.11
CA PHE A 45 -27.84 7.61 8.15
C PHE A 45 -27.01 8.09 6.95
N ILE A 46 -27.52 9.08 6.24
CA ILE A 46 -26.84 9.65 5.08
C ILE A 46 -26.46 11.09 5.39
N VAL A 47 -25.22 11.42 5.11
CA VAL A 47 -24.74 12.81 5.20
C VAL A 47 -24.37 13.29 3.80
N THR A 48 -25.02 14.36 3.36
CA THR A 48 -24.67 15.02 2.09
C THR A 48 -23.83 16.24 2.39
N VAL A 49 -22.61 16.27 1.83
CA VAL A 49 -21.68 17.38 2.03
C VAL A 49 -21.53 18.17 0.74
N LEU A 50 -21.78 19.47 0.83
CA LEU A 50 -21.72 20.41 -0.29
C LEU A 50 -20.72 21.53 0.03
N ASP A 51 -20.16 22.11 -1.01
CA ASP A 51 -19.46 23.39 -0.94
C ASP A 51 -20.45 24.53 -0.67
N SER A 52 -20.20 25.32 0.34
CA SER A 52 -21.11 26.40 0.78
C SER A 52 -21.21 27.56 -0.22
N THR A 53 -20.24 27.70 -1.12
CA THR A 53 -20.18 28.79 -2.09
C THR A 53 -20.78 28.39 -3.43
N THR A 54 -20.47 27.18 -3.89
CA THR A 54 -20.86 26.67 -5.19
C THR A 54 -22.07 25.75 -5.14
N SER A 55 -22.46 25.29 -3.94
CA SER A 55 -23.50 24.25 -3.70
C SER A 55 -23.21 22.93 -4.44
N GLN A 56 -21.96 22.70 -4.87
CA GLN A 56 -21.57 21.45 -5.53
C GLN A 56 -21.29 20.36 -4.51
N PRO A 57 -21.58 19.09 -4.83
CA PRO A 57 -21.25 17.97 -3.96
C PRO A 57 -19.73 17.83 -3.81
N LEU A 58 -19.27 17.58 -2.59
CA LEU A 58 -17.87 17.37 -2.28
C LEU A 58 -17.61 15.88 -2.07
N GLN A 59 -16.81 15.31 -2.97
CA GLN A 59 -16.35 13.93 -2.93
C GLN A 59 -15.16 13.81 -1.97
N LEU A 60 -15.00 12.61 -1.37
CA LEU A 60 -13.89 12.24 -0.49
C LEU A 60 -13.80 13.07 0.80
N VAL A 61 -14.89 13.69 1.22
CA VAL A 61 -14.96 14.30 2.53
C VAL A 61 -15.07 13.20 3.59
N ASN A 62 -14.17 13.22 4.56
CA ASN A 62 -14.29 12.32 5.70
C ASN A 62 -15.36 12.85 6.66
N VAL A 63 -16.38 12.05 6.91
CA VAL A 63 -17.49 12.36 7.83
C VAL A 63 -17.40 11.41 9.02
N LEU A 64 -17.28 11.98 10.22
CA LEU A 64 -17.10 11.26 11.47
C LEU A 64 -18.32 11.43 12.36
N LEU A 65 -18.75 10.38 13.02
CA LEU A 65 -19.74 10.43 14.09
C LEU A 65 -19.05 10.13 15.42
N GLU A 66 -19.04 11.12 16.31
CA GLU A 66 -18.45 11.05 17.65
C GLU A 66 -19.55 10.92 18.71
N ARG A 67 -19.36 10.01 19.67
CA ARG A 67 -20.17 9.86 20.87
C ARG A 67 -19.26 9.75 22.08
N GLU A 68 -19.52 10.51 23.14
CA GLU A 68 -18.69 10.54 24.36
C GLU A 68 -17.19 10.78 24.08
N ARG A 69 -16.86 11.66 23.13
CA ARG A 69 -15.49 11.96 22.67
C ARG A 69 -14.76 10.76 22.03
N THR A 70 -15.50 9.79 21.51
CA THR A 70 -14.97 8.64 20.78
C THR A 70 -15.62 8.61 19.41
N ILE A 71 -14.83 8.46 18.36
CA ILE A 71 -15.34 8.26 17.01
C ILE A 71 -15.89 6.83 16.96
N VAL A 72 -17.20 6.72 16.80
CA VAL A 72 -17.90 5.42 16.76
C VAL A 72 -18.00 4.87 15.35
N THR A 73 -18.02 5.73 14.34
CA THR A 73 -18.03 5.34 12.93
C THR A 73 -17.59 6.50 12.05
N SER A 74 -17.10 6.19 10.86
CA SER A 74 -16.74 7.16 9.83
C SER A 74 -17.17 6.68 8.44
N SER A 75 -17.40 7.62 7.53
CA SER A 75 -17.69 7.34 6.13
C SER A 75 -17.13 8.45 5.25
N ILE A 76 -16.80 8.12 4.01
CA ILE A 76 -16.25 9.08 3.04
C ILE A 76 -17.32 9.37 2.00
N THR A 77 -17.48 10.64 1.63
CA THR A 77 -18.47 11.02 0.62
C THR A 77 -18.12 10.47 -0.76
N ASN A 78 -19.13 9.93 -1.43
CA ASN A 78 -19.05 9.51 -2.82
C ASN A 78 -19.04 10.72 -3.79
N PRO A 79 -18.96 10.52 -5.13
CA PRO A 79 -19.00 11.63 -6.10
C PRO A 79 -20.23 12.53 -6.02
N ALA A 80 -21.35 12.03 -5.51
CA ALA A 80 -22.54 12.83 -5.25
C ALA A 80 -22.51 13.58 -3.89
N GLY A 81 -21.36 13.58 -3.22
CA GLY A 81 -21.17 14.22 -1.92
C GLY A 81 -21.84 13.49 -0.77
N LYS A 82 -22.25 12.24 -0.93
CA LYS A 82 -22.97 11.47 0.08
C LYS A 82 -22.07 10.49 0.83
N ALA A 83 -22.01 10.62 2.15
CA ALA A 83 -21.42 9.65 3.07
C ALA A 83 -22.55 8.80 3.67
N LEU A 84 -22.43 7.48 3.57
CA LEU A 84 -23.41 6.54 4.04
C LEU A 84 -22.94 5.82 5.29
N PHE A 85 -23.79 5.77 6.29
CA PHE A 85 -23.60 5.04 7.53
C PHE A 85 -24.71 3.99 7.65
N PRO A 86 -24.45 2.73 7.30
CA PRO A 86 -25.50 1.72 7.18
C PRO A 86 -26.14 1.34 8.52
N ASP A 87 -25.42 1.43 9.63
CA ASP A 87 -25.88 0.98 10.94
C ASP A 87 -25.42 1.93 12.05
N VAL A 88 -26.14 2.98 12.27
CA VAL A 88 -25.89 3.90 13.37
C VAL A 88 -26.89 3.65 14.48
N THR A 89 -26.41 3.41 15.68
CA THR A 89 -27.32 3.30 16.87
C THR A 89 -28.07 4.60 17.05
N ILE A 90 -29.37 4.52 17.25
CA ILE A 90 -30.20 5.71 17.48
C ILE A 90 -29.67 6.47 18.70
N GLY A 91 -29.46 7.79 18.52
CA GLY A 91 -28.93 8.62 19.61
C GLY A 91 -28.39 9.97 19.14
N THR A 92 -27.78 10.66 20.08
CA THR A 92 -27.16 11.97 19.85
C THR A 92 -25.67 11.77 19.50
N TYR A 93 -25.25 12.38 18.41
CA TYR A 93 -23.87 12.34 17.93
C TYR A 93 -23.35 13.74 17.67
N LYS A 94 -22.06 13.92 17.84
CA LYS A 94 -21.33 15.03 17.26
C LYS A 94 -20.85 14.60 15.88
N ILE A 95 -21.40 15.22 14.82
CA ILE A 95 -20.93 15.03 13.46
C ILE A 95 -19.76 15.97 13.20
N ILE A 96 -18.73 15.45 12.55
CA ILE A 96 -17.53 16.20 12.23
C ILE A 96 -17.20 15.87 10.78
N THR A 97 -16.91 16.89 9.97
CA THR A 97 -16.37 16.69 8.64
C THR A 97 -14.97 17.25 8.56
N HIS A 98 -14.11 16.50 7.92
CA HIS A 98 -12.75 16.93 7.62
C HIS A 98 -12.50 16.81 6.11
N TYR A 99 -12.08 17.91 5.51
CA TYR A 99 -11.76 17.94 4.08
C TYR A 99 -10.65 18.94 3.80
N LEU A 100 -9.69 18.51 2.98
CA LEU A 100 -8.52 19.31 2.64
C LEU A 100 -8.92 20.63 1.98
N GLY A 101 -8.42 21.76 2.50
CA GLY A 101 -8.75 23.09 1.99
C GLY A 101 -10.06 23.68 2.49
N TYR A 102 -10.81 22.97 3.31
CA TYR A 102 -12.08 23.43 3.90
C TYR A 102 -11.99 23.58 5.42
N LYS A 103 -12.89 24.40 5.98
CA LYS A 103 -13.06 24.48 7.44
C LYS A 103 -13.74 23.22 7.94
N ASP A 104 -13.26 22.69 9.05
CA ASP A 104 -13.94 21.58 9.72
C ASP A 104 -15.33 22.00 10.13
N TYR A 105 -16.32 21.22 9.79
CA TYR A 105 -17.67 21.40 10.25
C TYR A 105 -17.91 20.50 11.46
N THR A 106 -18.51 21.07 12.49
CA THR A 106 -18.86 20.31 13.68
C THR A 106 -20.23 20.74 14.13
N ASN A 107 -21.11 19.77 14.38
CA ASN A 107 -22.43 20.00 14.93
C ASN A 107 -22.90 18.81 15.78
N THR A 108 -23.86 19.04 16.67
CA THR A 108 -24.52 17.97 17.41
C THR A 108 -25.82 17.62 16.71
N ILE A 109 -26.02 16.39 16.36
CA ILE A 109 -27.16 15.88 15.62
C ILE A 109 -27.86 14.77 16.39
N GLN A 110 -29.14 14.60 16.14
CA GLN A 110 -29.93 13.47 16.58
C GLN A 110 -30.09 12.50 15.39
N VAL A 111 -29.65 11.27 15.53
CA VAL A 111 -29.87 10.21 14.54
C VAL A 111 -31.01 9.34 15.03
N ASP A 112 -32.06 9.26 14.26
CA ASP A 112 -33.21 8.40 14.48
C ASP A 112 -33.89 8.05 13.14
N ARG A 113 -34.93 7.24 13.15
CA ARG A 113 -35.64 6.83 11.92
C ARG A 113 -36.31 7.99 11.15
N ASN A 114 -36.58 9.12 11.82
CA ASN A 114 -37.19 10.29 11.20
C ASN A 114 -36.13 11.28 10.70
N HIS A 115 -34.90 11.15 11.17
CA HIS A 115 -33.74 11.99 10.81
C HIS A 115 -32.62 11.09 10.23
N ALA A 116 -32.95 10.43 9.12
CA ALA A 116 -32.03 9.52 8.43
C ALA A 116 -31.11 10.25 7.43
N GLU A 117 -31.34 11.50 7.14
CA GLU A 117 -30.54 12.34 6.25
C GLU A 117 -30.12 13.64 6.93
N TYR A 118 -28.88 14.07 6.67
CA TYR A 118 -28.34 15.32 7.16
C TYR A 118 -27.51 16.01 6.06
N LYS A 119 -27.79 17.30 5.85
CA LYS A 119 -27.06 18.09 4.85
C LYS A 119 -26.07 19.00 5.55
N ILE A 120 -24.84 19.01 5.06
CA ILE A 120 -23.73 19.84 5.54
C ILE A 120 -23.25 20.70 4.39
N GLU A 121 -23.09 21.98 4.65
CA GLU A 121 -22.41 22.90 3.75
C GLU A 121 -21.11 23.33 4.42
N ILE A 122 -19.98 22.97 3.83
CA ILE A 122 -18.67 23.36 4.35
C ILE A 122 -18.08 24.46 3.49
N SER A 123 -17.47 25.43 4.17
CA SER A 123 -16.81 26.56 3.49
C SER A 123 -15.32 26.31 3.35
N GLU A 124 -14.78 26.74 2.22
CA GLU A 124 -13.34 26.78 2.06
C GLU A 124 -12.68 27.60 3.17
N LYS A 125 -11.46 27.25 3.49
CA LYS A 125 -10.64 27.93 4.48
C LYS A 125 -10.15 29.25 3.88
N SER A 126 -10.98 30.31 3.93
CA SER A 126 -10.55 31.65 3.54
C SER A 126 -9.80 32.30 4.70
N VAL A 127 -8.67 32.90 4.40
CA VAL A 127 -7.98 33.79 5.33
C VAL A 127 -8.64 35.18 5.22
N GLU A 128 -9.57 35.49 6.06
CA GLU A 128 -10.13 36.84 6.16
C GLU A 128 -9.12 37.78 6.82
N LEU A 129 -8.84 38.91 6.14
CA LEU A 129 -8.13 40.06 6.66
C LEU A 129 -9.05 40.86 7.60
N GLY A 130 -9.03 40.54 8.87
CA GLY A 130 -9.78 41.38 9.84
C GLY A 130 -9.78 40.77 11.25
N ALA A 131 -9.04 41.43 12.14
CA ALA A 131 -9.04 41.25 13.60
C ALA A 131 -8.91 39.80 14.13
N VAL A 132 -7.77 39.55 14.68
CA VAL A 132 -7.32 38.36 15.39
C VAL A 132 -8.38 37.78 16.34
N VAL A 133 -9.13 36.82 15.89
CA VAL A 133 -9.55 35.66 16.67
C VAL A 133 -9.22 34.46 15.83
N VAL A 134 -7.98 34.02 15.97
CA VAL A 134 -7.47 32.81 15.30
C VAL A 134 -8.04 31.60 16.04
N GLN A 135 -9.22 31.16 15.65
CA GLN A 135 -9.62 29.77 15.81
C GLN A 135 -9.42 29.06 14.46
N GLY A 136 -8.19 29.00 14.03
CA GLY A 136 -7.78 28.21 12.88
C GLY A 136 -7.27 26.88 13.37
N SER A 137 -8.11 25.87 13.49
CA SER A 137 -7.65 24.53 13.66
C SER A 137 -7.10 24.01 12.32
N ASN A 138 -5.84 24.32 12.02
CA ASN A 138 -5.04 23.56 11.05
C ASN A 138 -4.70 22.21 11.66
N ASN A 139 -5.71 21.45 12.05
CA ASN A 139 -5.53 20.13 12.61
C ASN A 139 -5.48 19.08 11.50
N THR A 140 -4.45 19.15 10.65
CA THR A 140 -4.01 17.99 9.92
C THR A 140 -3.32 17.04 10.90
N LYS A 141 -4.12 16.37 11.72
CA LYS A 141 -3.62 15.34 12.63
C LYS A 141 -3.31 14.08 11.85
N LEU A 142 -2.25 13.39 12.26
CA LEU A 142 -1.98 12.01 11.89
C LEU A 142 -3.18 11.16 12.35
N THR A 143 -4.18 11.03 11.51
CA THR A 143 -5.33 10.18 11.80
C THR A 143 -5.11 8.83 11.17
N THR A 144 -4.46 7.94 11.91
CA THR A 144 -4.65 6.52 11.65
C THR A 144 -5.99 6.16 12.26
N SER A 145 -7.06 6.16 11.49
CA SER A 145 -8.33 5.62 11.97
C SER A 145 -8.28 4.11 11.79
N ILE A 146 -8.30 3.37 12.88
CA ILE A 146 -8.59 1.95 12.85
C ILE A 146 -10.11 1.88 12.71
N GLU A 147 -10.59 1.63 11.51
CA GLU A 147 -12.00 1.38 11.32
C GLU A 147 -12.38 0.04 11.95
N THR A 148 -13.62 -0.07 12.39
CA THR A 148 -14.22 -1.31 12.91
C THR A 148 -14.26 -2.45 11.88
N VAL A 149 -13.88 -2.15 10.63
CA VAL A 149 -13.67 -3.15 9.58
C VAL A 149 -12.26 -3.70 9.69
N THR A 150 -12.17 -4.96 9.98
CA THR A 150 -10.91 -5.71 10.17
C THR A 150 -9.91 -5.51 9.03
N GLY A 151 -8.64 -5.38 9.38
CA GLY A 151 -7.54 -5.31 8.43
C GLY A 151 -7.39 -3.96 7.71
N ARG A 152 -8.29 -3.00 7.92
CA ARG A 152 -8.25 -1.71 7.24
C ARG A 152 -7.57 -0.64 8.09
N GLN A 153 -6.61 0.06 7.53
CA GLN A 153 -6.01 1.28 8.09
C GLN A 153 -6.09 2.40 7.06
N VAL A 154 -6.55 3.57 7.47
CA VAL A 154 -6.72 4.74 6.59
C VAL A 154 -5.76 5.84 7.03
N PHE A 155 -5.04 6.40 6.07
CA PHE A 155 -4.11 7.51 6.25
C PHE A 155 -4.55 8.69 5.40
N GLU A 156 -4.57 9.88 5.95
CA GLU A 156 -4.92 11.10 5.22
C GLU A 156 -3.67 11.83 4.70
N GLY A 157 -3.76 12.35 3.46
CA GLY A 157 -2.60 12.78 2.69
C GLY A 157 -1.75 13.92 3.25
N GLU A 158 -2.31 14.88 3.98
CA GLU A 158 -1.54 15.99 4.58
C GLU A 158 -0.87 15.64 5.90
N THR A 159 -1.19 14.52 6.47
CA THR A 159 -0.62 14.03 7.72
C THR A 159 0.80 13.51 7.58
N TYR A 160 1.29 13.43 6.36
CA TYR A 160 2.65 12.97 6.10
C TYR A 160 3.67 14.10 6.27
N HIS A 161 3.93 14.46 7.51
CA HIS A 161 5.13 15.22 7.87
C HIS A 161 6.39 14.35 7.71
N ALA A 162 6.33 13.38 6.81
CA ALA A 162 7.47 12.61 6.39
C ALA A 162 8.45 13.50 5.63
N SER A 163 9.70 13.10 5.59
CA SER A 163 10.72 13.79 4.79
C SER A 163 10.21 14.00 3.36
N PRO A 164 10.44 15.18 2.75
CA PRO A 164 10.05 15.42 1.35
C PRO A 164 10.73 14.46 0.37
N MET A 165 11.71 13.70 0.84
CA MET A 165 12.36 12.60 0.12
C MET A 165 11.70 11.24 0.35
N SER A 166 10.69 11.16 1.22
CA SER A 166 10.01 9.89 1.50
C SER A 166 9.37 9.34 0.25
N GLN A 167 9.61 8.06 0.03
CA GLN A 167 8.99 7.25 -0.99
C GLN A 167 7.72 6.60 -0.44
N MET A 168 6.88 6.03 -1.30
CA MET A 168 5.67 5.31 -0.89
C MET A 168 5.98 4.17 0.09
N THR A 169 7.03 3.41 -0.15
CA THR A 169 7.45 2.31 0.71
C THR A 169 7.90 2.79 2.09
N THR A 170 8.52 3.98 2.19
CA THR A 170 8.85 4.60 3.47
C THR A 170 7.59 4.93 4.26
N LEU A 171 6.54 5.45 3.60
CA LEU A 171 5.26 5.71 4.26
C LEU A 171 4.61 4.42 4.78
N ILE A 172 4.66 3.35 4.00
CA ILE A 172 4.14 2.04 4.41
C ILE A 172 4.88 1.54 5.64
N GLN A 173 6.21 1.52 5.60
CA GLN A 173 7.04 1.06 6.73
C GLN A 173 6.79 1.87 8.01
N GLN A 174 6.62 3.18 7.89
CA GLN A 174 6.42 4.07 9.03
C GLN A 174 5.03 3.97 9.65
N ASN A 175 4.07 3.35 8.99
CA ASN A 175 2.68 3.37 9.43
C ASN A 175 2.03 1.99 9.59
N LEU A 176 2.57 0.94 8.98
CA LEU A 176 1.97 -0.39 8.97
C LEU A 176 2.75 -1.36 9.85
N ALA A 177 2.05 -2.07 10.74
CA ALA A 177 2.63 -3.16 11.51
C ALA A 177 3.08 -4.30 10.58
N GLY A 178 4.24 -4.92 10.88
CA GLY A 178 4.76 -6.02 10.08
C GLY A 178 5.32 -5.63 8.71
N ALA A 179 5.41 -4.34 8.41
CA ALA A 179 6.06 -3.84 7.21
C ALA A 179 7.57 -3.71 7.43
N VAL A 180 8.35 -4.37 6.59
CA VAL A 180 9.81 -4.38 6.64
C VAL A 180 10.36 -3.93 5.31
N ARG A 181 11.31 -3.01 5.32
CA ARG A 181 11.94 -2.51 4.08
C ARG A 181 13.09 -3.42 3.65
N ALA A 182 13.08 -3.81 2.39
CA ALA A 182 14.18 -4.50 1.74
C ALA A 182 15.27 -3.53 1.25
N SER A 183 16.43 -4.05 0.93
CA SER A 183 17.59 -3.29 0.42
C SER A 183 17.33 -2.58 -0.91
N THR A 184 16.41 -3.09 -1.72
CA THR A 184 15.97 -2.49 -2.99
C THR A 184 14.97 -1.35 -2.81
N GLY A 185 14.60 -1.02 -1.56
CA GLY A 185 13.59 -0.04 -1.24
C GLY A 185 12.16 -0.58 -1.31
N GLU A 186 11.95 -1.85 -1.56
CA GLU A 186 10.66 -2.52 -1.46
C GLU A 186 10.26 -2.73 -0.01
N VAL A 187 8.98 -2.91 0.23
CA VAL A 187 8.45 -3.23 1.55
C VAL A 187 7.82 -4.61 1.50
N HIS A 188 8.26 -5.46 2.41
CA HIS A 188 7.68 -6.77 2.63
C HIS A 188 6.71 -6.68 3.80
N ILE A 189 5.52 -7.22 3.62
CA ILE A 189 4.46 -7.17 4.63
C ILE A 189 4.27 -8.58 5.18
N ARG A 190 4.31 -8.70 6.52
CA ARG A 190 4.19 -9.98 7.21
C ARG A 190 5.29 -10.99 6.81
N GLY A 191 6.50 -10.51 6.50
CA GLY A 191 7.65 -11.36 6.17
C GLY A 191 7.54 -12.08 4.82
N GLN A 192 6.71 -11.60 3.90
CA GLN A 192 6.57 -12.13 2.56
C GLN A 192 7.01 -11.12 1.53
N HIS A 193 7.47 -11.61 0.37
CA HIS A 193 7.82 -10.78 -0.76
C HIS A 193 6.67 -9.85 -1.13
N GLY A 194 7.03 -8.64 -1.60
CA GLY A 194 6.18 -7.47 -1.71
C GLY A 194 5.05 -7.53 -2.75
N GLU A 195 4.44 -8.68 -2.91
CA GLU A 195 3.35 -8.92 -3.85
C GLU A 195 2.03 -8.44 -3.25
N TYR A 196 1.87 -7.12 -3.23
CA TYR A 196 0.62 -6.47 -2.85
C TYR A 196 0.04 -5.72 -4.05
N THR A 197 -1.28 -5.74 -4.13
CA THR A 197 -2.02 -5.01 -5.16
C THR A 197 -2.22 -3.58 -4.71
N TYR A 198 -1.99 -2.61 -5.62
CA TYR A 198 -2.40 -1.24 -5.40
C TYR A 198 -3.45 -0.81 -6.39
N LEU A 199 -4.36 0.02 -5.89
CA LEU A 199 -5.36 0.69 -6.71
C LEU A 199 -5.09 2.19 -6.70
N ILE A 200 -5.38 2.84 -7.81
CA ILE A 200 -5.49 4.30 -7.87
C ILE A 200 -6.95 4.61 -8.22
N ASP A 201 -7.65 5.30 -7.32
CA ASP A 201 -9.07 5.64 -7.46
C ASP A 201 -9.91 4.42 -7.85
N GLY A 202 -9.69 3.28 -7.16
CA GLY A 202 -10.43 2.02 -7.37
C GLY A 202 -10.02 1.18 -8.56
N ILE A 203 -9.05 1.61 -9.38
CA ILE A 203 -8.54 0.84 -10.53
C ILE A 203 -7.22 0.18 -10.15
N PRO A 204 -7.09 -1.18 -10.25
CA PRO A 204 -5.85 -1.86 -10.02
C PRO A 204 -4.76 -1.39 -10.99
N ILE A 205 -3.59 -1.08 -10.47
CA ILE A 205 -2.40 -0.88 -11.28
C ILE A 205 -1.79 -2.27 -11.49
N PRO A 206 -1.69 -2.75 -12.71
CA PRO A 206 -1.02 -4.01 -12.98
C PRO A 206 0.40 -3.96 -12.46
N LEU A 207 0.77 -4.95 -11.66
CA LEU A 207 2.14 -5.13 -11.20
C LEU A 207 3.00 -5.45 -12.43
N GLY A 208 4.16 -4.83 -12.51
CA GLY A 208 5.19 -5.13 -13.50
C GLY A 208 6.48 -5.43 -12.78
N VAL A 209 7.38 -6.10 -13.45
CA VAL A 209 8.74 -6.42 -12.96
C VAL A 209 9.53 -5.18 -12.60
N PHE A 210 9.15 -4.05 -13.18
CA PHE A 210 9.83 -2.79 -12.92
C PHE A 210 8.87 -1.72 -12.49
N GLY A 211 9.45 -0.76 -11.85
CA GLY A 211 8.73 0.34 -11.31
C GLY A 211 7.93 -0.15 -10.12
N GLY A 212 8.65 -0.49 -9.08
CA GLY A 212 8.04 -0.62 -7.77
C GLY A 212 7.20 0.61 -7.47
N LEU A 213 6.34 0.54 -6.48
CA LEU A 213 5.41 1.62 -6.11
C LEU A 213 6.10 3.00 -6.01
N ASN A 214 7.36 3.03 -5.58
CA ASN A 214 8.18 4.24 -5.49
C ASN A 214 8.44 4.92 -6.83
N GLU A 215 8.47 4.16 -7.91
CA GLU A 215 8.74 4.66 -9.25
C GLU A 215 7.46 5.05 -9.99
N ILE A 216 6.29 4.58 -9.53
CA ILE A 216 5.01 4.81 -10.19
C ILE A 216 4.27 5.99 -9.57
N VAL A 217 4.22 6.07 -8.23
CA VAL A 217 3.34 6.99 -7.50
C VAL A 217 4.15 7.92 -6.61
N SER A 218 3.92 9.22 -6.78
CA SER A 218 4.41 10.22 -5.83
C SER A 218 3.48 10.34 -4.61
N PRO A 219 4.00 10.34 -3.38
CA PRO A 219 3.18 10.60 -2.19
C PRO A 219 2.38 11.91 -2.24
N LYS A 220 2.79 12.87 -3.05
CA LYS A 220 2.17 14.20 -3.14
C LYS A 220 0.79 14.24 -3.79
N ILE A 221 0.41 13.15 -4.49
CA ILE A 221 -0.93 13.05 -5.11
C ILE A 221 -1.97 12.41 -4.20
N ILE A 222 -1.55 11.89 -3.05
CA ILE A 222 -2.42 11.09 -2.18
C ILE A 222 -3.32 12.01 -1.34
N SER A 223 -4.61 11.73 -1.34
CA SER A 223 -5.57 12.25 -0.37
C SER A 223 -5.74 11.25 0.78
N HIS A 224 -6.06 10.00 0.44
CA HIS A 224 -6.26 8.93 1.41
C HIS A 224 -5.51 7.68 0.96
N LEU A 225 -5.03 6.92 1.93
CA LEU A 225 -4.36 5.66 1.69
C LEU A 225 -4.95 4.62 2.64
N THR A 226 -5.54 3.58 2.07
CA THR A 226 -6.17 2.50 2.83
C THR A 226 -5.39 1.21 2.64
N PHE A 227 -5.06 0.54 3.74
CA PHE A 227 -4.43 -0.77 3.73
C PHE A 227 -5.38 -1.85 4.21
N TYR A 228 -5.34 -2.99 3.53
CA TYR A 228 -5.94 -4.24 3.97
C TYR A 228 -4.83 -5.27 4.10
N THR A 229 -4.74 -5.93 5.25
CA THR A 229 -3.77 -7.00 5.51
C THR A 229 -4.44 -8.35 5.73
N GLY A 230 -5.77 -8.39 5.75
CA GLY A 230 -6.62 -9.57 5.88
C GLY A 230 -8.09 -9.22 5.72
N GLY A 231 -8.97 -10.23 5.71
CA GLY A 231 -10.39 -10.04 5.49
C GLY A 231 -10.72 -9.37 4.16
N PHE A 232 -10.01 -9.77 3.11
CA PHE A 232 -10.06 -9.10 1.80
C PHE A 232 -11.42 -9.25 1.12
N PRO A 233 -12.05 -8.16 0.64
CA PRO A 233 -13.22 -8.25 -0.23
C PRO A 233 -12.93 -9.07 -1.50
N ALA A 234 -13.92 -9.83 -1.98
CA ALA A 234 -13.73 -10.69 -3.16
C ALA A 234 -13.53 -9.90 -4.47
N GLU A 235 -13.92 -8.64 -4.48
CA GLU A 235 -13.69 -7.74 -5.61
C GLU A 235 -12.21 -7.51 -5.93
N TYR A 236 -11.31 -7.78 -5.01
CA TYR A 236 -9.87 -7.61 -5.20
C TYR A 236 -9.18 -8.95 -5.41
N GLY A 237 -8.35 -9.04 -6.45
CA GLY A 237 -7.53 -10.20 -6.76
C GLY A 237 -6.05 -9.84 -6.91
N GLY A 238 -5.19 -10.86 -7.05
CA GLY A 238 -3.77 -10.66 -7.28
C GLY A 238 -2.99 -10.17 -6.06
N GLN A 239 -3.44 -10.47 -4.84
CA GLN A 239 -2.75 -10.12 -3.60
C GLN A 239 -2.61 -11.34 -2.69
N ILE A 240 -1.55 -11.35 -1.89
CA ILE A 240 -1.27 -12.37 -0.89
C ILE A 240 -0.90 -11.78 0.48
N SER A 241 -0.29 -10.59 0.52
CA SER A 241 0.19 -9.97 1.74
C SER A 241 -0.58 -8.73 2.13
N ALA A 242 -0.95 -7.88 1.16
CA ALA A 242 -1.71 -6.67 1.40
C ALA A 242 -2.41 -6.16 0.14
N LEU A 243 -3.40 -5.32 0.35
CA LEU A 243 -4.02 -4.47 -0.65
C LEU A 243 -3.88 -3.01 -0.22
N MET A 244 -3.50 -2.16 -1.14
CA MET A 244 -3.37 -0.72 -0.92
C MET A 244 -4.31 0.03 -1.87
N ASP A 245 -5.26 0.77 -1.32
CA ASP A 245 -6.14 1.65 -2.10
C ASP A 245 -5.69 3.10 -1.92
N ILE A 246 -5.21 3.67 -3.01
CA ILE A 246 -4.70 5.05 -3.09
C ILE A 246 -5.81 5.91 -3.67
N GLN A 247 -6.40 6.76 -2.85
CA GLN A 247 -7.31 7.80 -3.31
C GLN A 247 -6.52 9.07 -3.58
N THR A 248 -6.64 9.58 -4.81
CA THR A 248 -5.89 10.76 -5.21
C THR A 248 -6.60 12.04 -4.77
N ARG A 249 -5.85 13.14 -4.68
CA ARG A 249 -6.43 14.46 -4.36
C ARG A 249 -7.51 14.83 -5.35
N VAL A 250 -8.60 15.38 -4.83
CA VAL A 250 -9.71 15.88 -5.64
C VAL A 250 -9.53 17.37 -5.94
N PRO A 251 -10.10 17.86 -7.04
CA PRO A 251 -10.12 19.28 -7.35
C PRO A 251 -10.83 20.10 -6.25
N ALA A 252 -10.20 21.15 -5.78
CA ALA A 252 -10.79 22.06 -4.81
C ALA A 252 -11.77 23.05 -5.47
N GLY A 253 -12.69 23.61 -4.69
CA GLY A 253 -13.72 24.54 -5.18
C GLY A 253 -13.20 25.88 -5.71
N ARG A 254 -12.00 26.28 -5.24
CA ARG A 254 -11.27 27.45 -5.73
C ARG A 254 -9.92 27.05 -6.28
N PHE A 255 -9.30 27.98 -6.97
CA PHE A 255 -7.93 27.79 -7.43
C PHE A 255 -7.00 27.73 -6.21
N HIS A 256 -6.28 26.60 -6.08
CA HIS A 256 -5.21 26.37 -5.13
C HIS A 256 -3.91 26.14 -5.88
N LEU A 257 -2.83 26.64 -5.33
CA LEU A 257 -1.49 26.47 -5.84
C LEU A 257 -0.54 26.15 -4.68
N ASP A 258 0.11 25.00 -4.73
CA ASP A 258 1.19 24.65 -3.83
C ASP A 258 2.51 24.61 -4.59
N MET A 259 3.52 25.25 -4.04
CA MET A 259 4.88 25.20 -4.58
C MET A 259 5.83 24.86 -3.45
N SER A 260 6.68 23.86 -3.63
CA SER A 260 7.68 23.55 -2.62
C SER A 260 9.07 23.35 -3.22
N SER A 261 10.07 23.70 -2.44
CA SER A 261 11.47 23.40 -2.74
C SER A 261 12.14 22.87 -1.47
N PHE A 262 12.99 21.87 -1.62
CA PHE A 262 13.77 21.35 -0.52
C PHE A 262 15.21 21.10 -0.91
N PHE A 263 16.06 21.11 0.08
CA PHE A 263 17.47 20.77 -0.03
C PHE A 263 17.95 20.12 1.27
N GLY A 264 18.91 19.25 1.16
CA GLY A 264 19.44 18.54 2.32
C GLY A 264 20.77 17.87 2.08
N SER A 265 21.27 17.24 3.11
CA SER A 265 22.54 16.54 3.06
C SER A 265 22.56 15.33 3.97
N TYR A 266 23.12 14.23 3.48
CA TYR A 266 23.53 13.08 4.27
C TYR A 266 24.86 13.36 4.98
N PHE A 267 24.96 12.90 6.23
CA PHE A 267 26.25 12.86 6.92
C PHE A 267 27.06 11.70 6.37
N THR A 268 28.19 12.01 5.73
CA THR A 268 29.09 11.00 5.17
C THR A 268 30.40 10.98 5.92
N ASN A 269 31.01 9.80 6.10
CA ASN A 269 32.40 9.71 6.51
C ASN A 269 33.29 9.88 5.27
N ASN A 270 34.16 10.86 5.25
CA ASN A 270 34.97 11.26 4.08
C ASN A 270 36.32 10.56 3.96
N ASP A 271 36.65 9.63 4.82
CA ASP A 271 37.86 8.86 4.68
C ASP A 271 37.53 7.37 4.55
N GLY A 272 37.96 6.72 3.52
CA GLY A 272 37.84 5.28 3.32
C GLY A 272 38.48 4.44 4.44
N SER A 273 38.73 5.01 5.62
CA SER A 273 39.21 4.33 6.83
C SER A 273 38.09 4.23 7.84
N ALA A 274 37.72 3.01 8.18
CA ALA A 274 36.83 2.71 9.28
C ALA A 274 37.31 3.39 10.56
N GLY A 275 36.66 4.48 11.00
CA GLY A 275 36.81 4.97 12.35
C GLY A 275 36.97 6.46 12.59
N LYS A 276 37.20 7.32 11.61
CA LYS A 276 37.23 8.77 11.83
C LYS A 276 35.99 9.49 11.34
N ARG A 277 35.16 9.93 12.27
CA ARG A 277 34.03 10.81 12.02
C ARG A 277 34.53 12.21 11.64
N VAL A 278 34.80 12.46 10.38
CA VAL A 278 34.93 13.82 9.89
C VAL A 278 33.67 14.13 9.13
N GLY A 279 32.67 14.68 9.81
CA GLY A 279 31.43 15.12 9.21
C GLY A 279 31.68 16.34 8.31
N HIS A 280 31.93 16.13 7.04
CA HIS A 280 31.83 17.21 6.06
C HIS A 280 30.41 17.27 5.52
N PHE A 281 29.78 18.43 5.67
CA PHE A 281 28.53 18.75 5.00
C PHE A 281 28.82 18.88 3.50
N LYS A 282 28.59 17.80 2.77
CA LYS A 282 28.58 17.89 1.30
C LYS A 282 27.28 18.60 0.91
N ALA A 283 27.37 19.88 0.55
CA ALA A 283 26.21 20.69 0.26
C ALA A 283 25.36 20.03 -0.84
N LEU A 284 24.05 19.85 -0.55
CA LEU A 284 23.01 19.59 -1.53
C LEU A 284 23.03 18.21 -2.21
N ASN A 285 23.33 17.14 -1.48
CA ASN A 285 23.19 15.79 -2.00
C ASN A 285 21.75 15.24 -1.96
N SER A 286 20.80 16.08 -1.54
CA SER A 286 19.35 15.83 -1.58
C SER A 286 18.65 17.13 -1.96
N ASN A 287 17.87 17.12 -3.02
CA ASN A 287 17.13 18.31 -3.46
C ASN A 287 15.87 17.95 -4.24
N GLY A 288 14.92 18.86 -4.28
CA GLY A 288 13.75 18.69 -5.12
C GLY A 288 12.82 19.88 -5.12
N GLN A 289 11.94 19.87 -6.10
CA GLN A 289 10.90 20.87 -6.29
C GLN A 289 9.59 20.18 -6.62
N SER A 290 8.49 20.80 -6.23
CA SER A 290 7.18 20.39 -6.67
C SER A 290 6.25 21.57 -6.85
N ILE A 291 5.31 21.38 -7.76
CA ILE A 291 4.18 22.28 -7.98
C ILE A 291 2.93 21.43 -8.06
N SER A 292 1.86 21.87 -7.43
CA SER A 292 0.53 21.33 -7.66
C SER A 292 -0.49 22.46 -7.68
N PHE A 293 -1.50 22.30 -8.50
CA PHE A 293 -2.62 23.22 -8.55
C PHE A 293 -3.92 22.50 -8.82
N SER A 294 -5.01 23.04 -8.30
CA SER A 294 -6.35 22.50 -8.49
C SER A 294 -7.39 23.61 -8.58
N ASN A 295 -8.50 23.29 -9.22
CA ASN A 295 -9.67 24.14 -9.25
C ASN A 295 -10.89 23.32 -9.62
N HIS A 296 -12.06 23.76 -9.21
CA HIS A 296 -13.35 23.23 -9.63
C HIS A 296 -14.23 24.38 -10.09
N SER A 297 -14.79 24.30 -11.28
CA SER A 297 -15.67 25.32 -11.84
C SER A 297 -16.84 24.66 -12.58
N GLY A 298 -18.04 24.88 -12.08
CA GLY A 298 -19.24 24.28 -12.61
C GLY A 298 -19.20 22.75 -12.56
N LYS A 299 -19.18 22.09 -13.71
CA LYS A 299 -19.17 20.62 -13.85
C LYS A 299 -17.78 20.00 -13.99
N ILE A 300 -16.74 20.81 -14.04
CA ILE A 300 -15.37 20.34 -14.31
C ILE A 300 -14.48 20.69 -13.13
N GLY A 301 -13.85 19.68 -12.59
CA GLY A 301 -12.76 19.80 -11.65
C GLY A 301 -11.44 19.33 -12.25
N TYR A 302 -10.32 19.90 -11.83
CA TYR A 302 -9.00 19.42 -12.21
C TYR A 302 -7.99 19.56 -11.08
N PHE A 303 -7.10 18.61 -11.00
CA PHE A 303 -5.91 18.62 -10.14
C PHE A 303 -4.70 18.24 -10.98
N PHE A 304 -3.61 18.98 -10.81
CA PHE A 304 -2.34 18.67 -11.43
C PHE A 304 -1.21 18.74 -10.42
N SER A 305 -0.26 17.83 -10.51
CA SER A 305 0.96 17.83 -9.69
C SER A 305 2.17 17.42 -10.53
N ALA A 306 3.27 18.13 -10.37
CA ALA A 306 4.56 17.76 -10.93
C ALA A 306 5.65 17.90 -9.88
N SER A 307 6.61 16.98 -9.88
CA SER A 307 7.73 17.03 -8.97
C SER A 307 8.98 16.41 -9.57
N ARG A 308 10.11 16.93 -9.12
CA ARG A 308 11.45 16.39 -9.33
C ARG A 308 12.13 16.26 -7.99
N GLN A 309 12.80 15.13 -7.77
CA GLN A 309 13.68 14.95 -6.62
C GLN A 309 14.96 14.24 -7.05
N GLY A 310 16.05 14.58 -6.38
CA GLY A 310 17.36 13.99 -6.58
C GLY A 310 18.03 13.68 -5.27
N THR A 311 18.78 12.58 -5.22
CA THR A 311 19.52 12.14 -4.04
C THR A 311 20.80 11.42 -4.45
N ASP A 312 21.84 11.53 -3.62
CA ASP A 312 23.06 10.73 -3.74
C ASP A 312 22.95 9.39 -3.01
N ARG A 313 21.74 9.04 -2.57
CA ARG A 313 21.43 7.75 -1.97
C ARG A 313 20.08 7.27 -2.47
N ARG A 314 20.09 6.71 -3.67
CA ARG A 314 18.88 6.21 -4.33
C ARG A 314 18.57 4.77 -3.98
N ILE A 315 19.62 3.95 -3.82
CA ILE A 315 19.58 2.54 -3.43
C ILE A 315 20.33 2.38 -2.10
N ASP A 316 19.95 1.40 -1.29
CA ASP A 316 20.69 1.08 -0.09
C ASP A 316 22.03 0.44 -0.47
N GLN A 317 23.10 1.01 0.02
CA GLN A 317 24.45 0.72 -0.45
C GLN A 317 25.04 -0.52 0.22
N PRO A 318 25.86 -1.28 -0.49
CA PRO A 318 26.63 -2.37 0.09
C PRO A 318 27.72 -1.89 1.05
N VAL A 319 28.06 -0.60 0.98
CA VAL A 319 29.02 0.04 1.89
C VAL A 319 28.44 1.34 2.44
N PRO A 320 28.84 1.78 3.66
CA PRO A 320 28.26 2.99 4.27
C PRO A 320 28.56 4.31 3.55
N ASN A 321 29.41 4.30 2.54
CA ASN A 321 29.86 5.47 1.81
C ASN A 321 29.02 5.72 0.57
N LEU A 322 28.70 6.99 0.27
CA LEU A 322 28.01 7.41 -0.94
C LEU A 322 28.93 7.28 -2.15
N PHE A 323 28.79 6.22 -2.92
CA PHE A 323 29.57 6.00 -4.13
C PHE A 323 28.67 5.46 -5.23
N HIS A 324 28.59 6.13 -6.37
CA HIS A 324 27.81 5.76 -7.54
C HIS A 324 26.36 5.36 -7.19
N ASP A 325 25.64 6.27 -6.50
CA ASP A 325 24.29 6.04 -6.01
C ASP A 325 23.40 7.29 -6.20
N HIS A 326 23.79 8.12 -7.15
CA HIS A 326 23.00 9.29 -7.49
C HIS A 326 21.78 8.90 -8.30
N GLY A 327 20.63 9.52 -8.02
CA GLY A 327 19.41 9.26 -8.77
C GLY A 327 18.45 10.43 -8.78
N PHE A 328 17.59 10.43 -9.80
CA PHE A 328 16.51 11.40 -9.98
C PHE A 328 15.19 10.69 -10.23
N ASP A 329 14.15 11.21 -9.58
CA ASP A 329 12.76 10.86 -9.86
C ASP A 329 12.04 12.09 -10.42
N TYR A 330 11.27 11.88 -11.46
CA TYR A 330 10.38 12.85 -12.07
C TYR A 330 8.97 12.27 -12.07
N PHE A 331 8.01 13.05 -11.57
CA PHE A 331 6.60 12.66 -11.54
C PHE A 331 5.75 13.78 -12.13
N ALA A 332 4.74 13.39 -12.87
CA ALA A 332 3.66 14.26 -13.30
C ALA A 332 2.34 13.51 -13.17
N PHE A 333 1.35 14.12 -12.56
CA PHE A 333 0.02 13.58 -12.37
C PHE A 333 -1.03 14.62 -12.74
N GLY A 334 -2.06 14.20 -13.43
CA GLY A 334 -3.24 15.01 -13.73
C GLY A 334 -4.51 14.23 -13.49
N LYS A 335 -5.50 14.87 -12.90
CA LYS A 335 -6.86 14.36 -12.71
C LYS A 335 -7.85 15.36 -13.24
N ILE A 336 -8.84 14.87 -13.97
CA ILE A 336 -9.98 15.65 -14.45
C ILE A 336 -11.24 14.90 -14.04
N ASP A 337 -12.11 15.62 -13.33
CA ASP A 337 -13.41 15.18 -12.90
C ASP A 337 -14.48 15.91 -13.70
N TYR A 338 -15.48 15.18 -14.19
CA TYR A 338 -16.59 15.74 -14.93
C TYR A 338 -17.92 15.22 -14.41
N LEU A 339 -18.70 16.11 -13.78
CA LEU A 339 -20.06 15.84 -13.33
C LEU A 339 -21.01 16.01 -14.53
N ILE A 340 -21.40 14.91 -15.17
CA ILE A 340 -22.33 14.91 -16.29
C ILE A 340 -23.69 15.40 -15.82
N ASN A 341 -24.21 14.77 -14.75
CA ASN A 341 -25.42 15.14 -14.02
C ASN A 341 -25.33 14.58 -12.58
N GLU A 342 -26.39 14.69 -11.78
CA GLU A 342 -26.41 14.23 -10.38
C GLU A 342 -26.16 12.73 -10.20
N ASN A 343 -26.40 11.92 -11.23
CA ASN A 343 -26.23 10.47 -11.18
C ASN A 343 -24.98 9.99 -11.92
N ASP A 344 -24.39 10.81 -12.78
CA ASP A 344 -23.33 10.40 -13.71
C ASP A 344 -22.07 11.23 -13.50
N TYR A 345 -20.98 10.53 -13.26
CA TYR A 345 -19.67 11.11 -12.95
C TYR A 345 -18.57 10.40 -13.75
N LEU A 346 -17.68 11.17 -14.33
CA LEU A 346 -16.52 10.69 -15.09
C LEU A 346 -15.23 11.23 -14.48
N THR A 347 -14.27 10.35 -14.24
CA THR A 347 -12.91 10.70 -13.78
C THR A 347 -11.88 10.18 -14.75
N GLY A 348 -10.97 11.05 -15.18
CA GLY A 348 -9.79 10.68 -15.93
C GLY A 348 -8.51 10.99 -15.15
N ASN A 349 -7.61 10.02 -15.01
CA ASN A 349 -6.30 10.21 -14.42
C ASN A 349 -5.20 9.96 -15.46
N PHE A 350 -4.15 10.73 -15.38
CA PHE A 350 -2.92 10.57 -16.12
C PHE A 350 -1.74 10.64 -15.16
N ASN A 351 -0.89 9.64 -15.14
CA ASN A 351 0.33 9.61 -14.34
C ASN A 351 1.52 9.28 -15.24
N PHE A 352 2.59 10.03 -15.09
CA PHE A 352 3.86 9.77 -15.74
C PHE A 352 4.98 9.85 -14.72
N SER A 353 5.89 8.89 -14.77
CA SER A 353 7.11 8.91 -13.97
C SER A 353 8.32 8.48 -14.77
N LYS A 354 9.47 9.01 -14.39
CA LYS A 354 10.78 8.63 -14.92
C LYS A 354 11.78 8.61 -13.78
N THR A 355 12.51 7.51 -13.66
CA THR A 355 13.56 7.33 -12.67
C THR A 355 14.89 7.08 -13.39
N GLN A 356 15.92 7.72 -12.90
CA GLN A 356 17.31 7.51 -13.31
C GLN A 356 18.10 7.18 -12.05
N THR A 357 18.80 6.07 -12.04
CA THR A 357 19.48 5.54 -10.85
C THR A 357 20.85 5.04 -11.22
N GLN A 358 21.85 5.47 -10.48
CA GLN A 358 23.15 4.81 -10.44
C GLN A 358 23.04 3.61 -9.51
N VAL A 359 23.60 2.48 -9.94
CA VAL A 359 23.65 1.25 -9.14
C VAL A 359 24.99 1.20 -8.44
N PRO A 360 25.04 1.15 -7.11
CA PRO A 360 26.31 1.19 -6.38
C PRO A 360 27.23 0.02 -6.74
N PHE A 361 28.52 0.29 -6.77
CA PHE A 361 29.54 -0.75 -6.91
C PHE A 361 29.56 -1.66 -5.68
N ASP A 362 29.54 -2.97 -5.92
CA ASP A 362 29.70 -3.97 -4.88
C ASP A 362 30.98 -4.76 -5.10
N SER A 363 31.99 -4.48 -4.28
CA SER A 363 33.30 -5.13 -4.37
C SER A 363 33.30 -6.59 -3.91
N LEU A 364 32.30 -7.01 -3.15
CA LEU A 364 32.20 -8.39 -2.65
C LEU A 364 31.67 -9.34 -3.70
N GLU A 365 30.77 -8.84 -4.54
CA GLU A 365 30.16 -9.60 -5.63
C GLU A 365 30.76 -9.26 -7.00
N GLY A 366 31.66 -8.28 -7.07
CA GLY A 366 32.31 -7.86 -8.31
C GLY A 366 31.39 -7.10 -9.25
N PHE A 367 30.29 -6.48 -8.74
CA PHE A 367 29.41 -5.65 -9.56
C PHE A 367 30.08 -4.33 -9.92
N ALA A 368 29.96 -3.96 -11.19
CA ALA A 368 30.39 -2.67 -11.69
C ALA A 368 29.46 -1.56 -11.20
N ALA A 369 29.96 -0.32 -11.29
CA ALA A 369 29.14 0.86 -11.09
C ALA A 369 28.25 1.08 -12.33
N ASP A 370 27.04 0.54 -12.33
CA ASP A 370 26.12 0.50 -13.45
C ASP A 370 25.05 1.61 -13.36
N ASP A 371 24.29 1.82 -14.43
CA ASP A 371 23.18 2.78 -14.46
C ASP A 371 21.86 2.08 -14.82
N GLN A 372 20.78 2.54 -14.25
CA GLN A 372 19.44 2.09 -14.53
C GLN A 372 18.51 3.26 -14.83
N ASN A 373 17.70 3.12 -15.86
CA ASN A 373 16.65 4.06 -16.20
C ASN A 373 15.33 3.35 -16.32
N SER A 374 14.28 3.89 -15.71
CA SER A 374 12.92 3.40 -15.86
C SER A 374 11.96 4.53 -16.20
N TYR A 375 10.84 4.20 -16.83
CA TYR A 375 9.70 5.08 -17.00
C TYR A 375 8.40 4.31 -16.87
N ASN A 376 7.36 5.00 -16.39
CA ASN A 376 6.00 4.48 -16.33
C ASN A 376 5.02 5.58 -16.76
N ALA A 377 4.06 5.22 -17.58
CA ALA A 377 2.89 6.03 -17.88
C ALA A 377 1.64 5.20 -17.56
N PHE A 378 0.76 5.75 -16.74
CA PHE A 378 -0.47 5.09 -16.34
C PHE A 378 -1.64 6.04 -16.53
N GLN A 379 -2.68 5.58 -17.20
CA GLN A 379 -3.89 6.36 -17.50
C GLN A 379 -5.11 5.56 -17.09
N THR A 380 -6.10 6.23 -16.51
CA THR A 380 -7.40 5.63 -16.21
C THR A 380 -8.53 6.52 -16.69
N LEU A 381 -9.64 5.88 -17.02
CA LEU A 381 -10.91 6.51 -17.26
C LEU A 381 -11.97 5.73 -16.49
N SER A 382 -12.64 6.37 -15.54
CA SER A 382 -13.67 5.76 -14.70
C SER A 382 -15.00 6.45 -14.91
N TYR A 383 -16.05 5.67 -15.05
CA TYR A 383 -17.42 6.12 -15.10
C TYR A 383 -18.21 5.54 -13.95
N TYR A 384 -18.88 6.41 -13.20
CA TYR A 384 -19.78 6.07 -12.12
C TYR A 384 -21.20 6.46 -12.51
N HIS A 385 -22.13 5.53 -12.35
CA HIS A 385 -23.56 5.75 -12.54
C HIS A 385 -24.31 5.33 -11.28
N THR A 386 -25.05 6.26 -10.70
CA THR A 386 -25.94 5.99 -9.58
C THR A 386 -27.33 5.77 -10.10
N ILE A 387 -27.82 4.53 -10.04
CA ILE A 387 -29.14 4.15 -10.51
C ILE A 387 -30.23 4.55 -9.52
N SER A 388 -29.97 4.35 -8.22
CA SER A 388 -30.85 4.74 -7.13
C SER A 388 -30.01 5.12 -5.92
N LEU A 389 -30.45 6.16 -5.20
CA LEU A 389 -29.88 6.61 -3.92
C LEU A 389 -30.87 6.47 -2.76
N GLU A 390 -31.96 5.71 -2.97
CA GLU A 390 -32.88 5.43 -1.85
C GLU A 390 -32.14 4.64 -0.79
N PRO A 391 -32.25 5.01 0.50
CA PRO A 391 -31.48 4.43 1.58
C PRO A 391 -31.53 2.91 1.68
N ASP A 392 -32.69 2.31 1.37
CA ASP A 392 -32.87 0.87 1.39
C ASP A 392 -32.69 0.21 -0.01
N HIS A 393 -32.44 0.99 -1.06
CA HIS A 393 -32.32 0.52 -2.42
C HIS A 393 -31.25 1.29 -3.22
N GLU A 394 -30.08 1.48 -2.61
CA GLU A 394 -28.95 2.08 -3.30
C GLU A 394 -28.42 1.13 -4.37
N THR A 395 -28.25 1.65 -5.58
CA THR A 395 -27.73 0.87 -6.71
C THR A 395 -26.75 1.73 -7.49
N SER A 396 -25.55 1.20 -7.72
CA SER A 396 -24.54 1.91 -8.50
C SER A 396 -23.79 0.97 -9.46
N LEU A 397 -23.26 1.57 -10.53
CA LEU A 397 -22.43 0.92 -11.53
C LEU A 397 -21.12 1.68 -11.68
N PHE A 398 -20.03 0.97 -11.58
CA PHE A 398 -18.69 1.45 -11.88
C PHE A 398 -18.13 0.73 -13.10
N ILE A 399 -17.53 1.51 -14.02
CA ILE A 399 -16.78 1.01 -15.16
C ILE A 399 -15.47 1.77 -15.23
N GLY A 400 -14.37 1.05 -15.14
CA GLY A 400 -13.02 1.62 -15.23
C GLY A 400 -12.22 0.99 -16.36
N ALA A 401 -11.53 1.81 -17.12
CA ALA A 401 -10.55 1.39 -18.10
C ALA A 401 -9.17 1.91 -17.71
N SER A 402 -8.15 1.13 -17.99
CA SER A 402 -6.76 1.52 -17.71
C SER A 402 -5.84 1.18 -18.87
N ALA A 403 -4.79 1.99 -19.01
CA ALA A 403 -3.66 1.71 -19.87
C ALA A 403 -2.38 2.03 -19.13
N ARG A 404 -1.43 1.12 -19.13
CA ARG A 404 -0.10 1.31 -18.55
C ARG A 404 0.96 0.96 -19.58
N GLU A 405 1.94 1.83 -19.70
CA GLU A 405 3.18 1.57 -20.45
C GLU A 405 4.36 1.71 -19.50
N GLY A 406 5.31 0.81 -19.55
CA GLY A 406 6.52 0.86 -18.76
C GLY A 406 7.73 0.37 -19.53
N GLY A 407 8.89 0.87 -19.12
CA GLY A 407 10.16 0.43 -19.67
C GLY A 407 11.29 0.54 -18.66
N LEU A 408 12.21 -0.40 -18.75
CA LEU A 408 13.43 -0.46 -17.97
C LEU A 408 14.60 -0.64 -18.90
N ARG A 409 15.67 0.05 -18.63
CA ARG A 409 16.98 -0.18 -19.21
C ARG A 409 18.04 -0.23 -18.12
N TYR A 410 18.74 -1.32 -18.03
CA TYR A 410 19.94 -1.49 -17.24
C TYR A 410 21.15 -1.35 -18.16
N ILE A 411 22.11 -0.48 -17.80
CA ILE A 411 23.25 -0.08 -18.63
C ILE A 411 24.52 -0.43 -17.86
N PRO A 412 25.23 -1.48 -18.25
CA PRO A 412 26.44 -1.90 -17.56
C PRO A 412 27.62 -0.96 -17.82
N ASN A 413 28.50 -0.86 -16.86
CA ASN A 413 29.77 -0.18 -17.02
C ASN A 413 30.77 -1.10 -17.72
N VAL A 414 30.84 -1.00 -19.05
CA VAL A 414 31.69 -1.87 -19.90
C VAL A 414 33.18 -1.74 -19.64
N ASN A 415 33.62 -0.72 -18.90
CA ASN A 415 35.03 -0.50 -18.57
C ASN A 415 35.45 -1.20 -17.27
N ASP A 416 34.50 -1.82 -16.54
CA ASP A 416 34.82 -2.58 -15.35
C ASP A 416 35.13 -4.04 -15.72
N ALA A 417 36.31 -4.52 -15.35
CA ALA A 417 36.73 -5.88 -15.63
C ALA A 417 36.07 -6.92 -14.72
N ASN A 418 35.34 -6.50 -13.70
CA ASN A 418 34.65 -7.36 -12.76
C ASN A 418 33.23 -7.64 -13.25
N ALA A 419 33.10 -8.47 -14.26
CA ALA A 419 31.80 -8.93 -14.72
C ALA A 419 31.11 -9.85 -13.68
N THR A 420 29.83 -9.76 -13.55
CA THR A 420 29.10 -10.20 -12.35
C THR A 420 28.19 -11.37 -12.54
N PHE A 421 28.02 -11.82 -13.77
CA PHE A 421 27.20 -12.98 -14.04
C PHE A 421 28.07 -14.15 -14.55
N TYR A 422 27.92 -15.31 -13.91
CA TYR A 422 28.58 -16.53 -14.35
C TYR A 422 27.62 -17.39 -15.17
N ALA A 423 27.98 -17.63 -16.43
CA ALA A 423 27.26 -18.58 -17.26
C ALA A 423 27.37 -20.02 -16.70
N ASN A 424 26.67 -20.96 -17.32
CA ASN A 424 26.59 -22.35 -16.87
C ASN A 424 27.94 -23.07 -16.74
N ASP A 425 28.98 -22.56 -17.39
CA ASP A 425 30.34 -23.12 -17.29
C ASP A 425 31.07 -22.64 -16.00
N THR A 426 30.43 -21.77 -15.19
CA THR A 426 30.95 -21.19 -13.93
C THR A 426 32.30 -20.48 -14.06
N THR A 427 32.83 -20.37 -15.27
CA THR A 427 34.15 -19.78 -15.55
C THR A 427 34.07 -18.49 -16.34
N THR A 428 32.96 -18.26 -17.08
CA THR A 428 32.78 -17.11 -17.95
C THR A 428 31.87 -16.09 -17.25
N ALA A 429 32.44 -14.96 -16.89
CA ALA A 429 31.69 -13.87 -16.30
C ALA A 429 31.17 -12.91 -17.38
N TYR A 430 29.91 -12.50 -17.29
CA TYR A 430 29.28 -11.59 -18.23
C TYR A 430 28.75 -10.34 -17.52
N GLN A 431 28.77 -9.22 -18.24
CA GLN A 431 27.94 -8.05 -17.95
C GLN A 431 26.64 -8.16 -18.73
N ILE A 432 25.60 -7.50 -18.25
CA ILE A 432 24.25 -7.60 -18.82
C ILE A 432 23.76 -6.22 -19.22
N ASP A 433 23.53 -5.99 -20.53
CA ASP A 433 22.72 -4.87 -21.01
C ASP A 433 21.30 -5.35 -21.18
N GLN A 434 20.39 -4.85 -20.35
CA GLN A 434 18.99 -5.25 -20.34
C GLN A 434 18.10 -4.12 -20.81
N LYS A 435 17.18 -4.44 -21.71
CA LYS A 435 16.07 -3.55 -22.09
C LYS A 435 14.76 -4.33 -22.06
N ARG A 436 13.79 -3.81 -21.32
CA ARG A 436 12.42 -4.34 -21.27
C ARG A 436 11.42 -3.23 -21.51
N THR A 437 10.34 -3.54 -22.21
CA THR A 437 9.18 -2.66 -22.36
C THR A 437 7.90 -3.47 -22.33
N PHE A 438 6.83 -2.89 -21.81
CA PHE A 438 5.53 -3.51 -21.79
C PHE A 438 4.40 -2.49 -21.89
N THR A 439 3.25 -2.97 -22.35
CA THR A 439 1.99 -2.25 -22.35
C THR A 439 0.90 -3.16 -21.79
N THR A 440 0.16 -2.66 -20.81
CA THR A 440 -0.98 -3.35 -20.21
C THR A 440 -2.24 -2.52 -20.44
N LEU A 441 -3.28 -3.17 -20.93
CA LEU A 441 -4.62 -2.62 -21.05
C LEU A 441 -5.54 -3.34 -20.08
N GLY A 442 -6.37 -2.62 -19.37
CA GLY A 442 -7.28 -3.17 -18.37
C GLY A 442 -8.69 -2.62 -18.45
N ILE A 443 -9.65 -3.40 -18.01
CA ILE A 443 -11.02 -3.00 -17.75
C ILE A 443 -11.50 -3.63 -16.44
N ARG A 444 -12.25 -2.86 -15.65
CA ARG A 444 -12.89 -3.30 -14.42
C ARG A 444 -14.33 -2.83 -14.39
N THR A 445 -15.22 -3.70 -13.92
CA THR A 445 -16.61 -3.32 -13.67
C THR A 445 -17.03 -3.74 -12.29
N LYS A 446 -17.92 -2.98 -11.68
CA LYS A 446 -18.54 -3.31 -10.42
C LYS A 446 -19.99 -2.81 -10.43
N TYR A 447 -20.90 -3.68 -10.07
CA TYR A 447 -22.28 -3.36 -9.80
C TYR A 447 -22.54 -3.61 -8.34
N ASP A 448 -22.94 -2.59 -7.60
CA ASP A 448 -23.29 -2.65 -6.19
C ASP A 448 -24.79 -2.44 -6.03
N GLN A 449 -25.42 -3.27 -5.21
CA GLN A 449 -26.83 -3.11 -4.87
C GLN A 449 -27.09 -3.39 -3.41
N ARG A 450 -27.71 -2.44 -2.75
CA ARG A 450 -28.31 -2.62 -1.43
C ARG A 450 -29.78 -2.91 -1.62
N LEU A 451 -30.23 -4.07 -1.14
CA LEU A 451 -31.65 -4.49 -1.19
C LEU A 451 -32.41 -4.16 0.10
N SER A 452 -31.69 -3.92 1.18
CA SER A 452 -32.21 -3.49 2.46
C SER A 452 -31.05 -3.08 3.37
N HIS A 453 -31.34 -2.45 4.52
CA HIS A 453 -30.32 -2.20 5.55
C HIS A 453 -29.62 -3.47 6.08
N ARG A 454 -30.14 -4.68 5.74
CA ARG A 454 -29.57 -5.95 6.18
C ARG A 454 -28.88 -6.73 5.09
N PHE A 455 -29.00 -6.34 3.84
CA PHE A 455 -28.44 -7.11 2.75
C PHE A 455 -27.98 -6.21 1.60
N GLU A 456 -26.71 -6.33 1.32
CA GLU A 456 -26.04 -5.68 0.21
C GLU A 456 -25.23 -6.72 -0.57
N TYR A 457 -25.13 -6.57 -1.87
CA TYR A 457 -24.24 -7.39 -2.69
C TYR A 457 -23.56 -6.59 -3.77
N ALA A 458 -22.41 -7.08 -4.20
CA ALA A 458 -21.67 -6.56 -5.35
C ALA A 458 -21.24 -7.71 -6.24
N LEU A 459 -21.17 -7.43 -7.54
CA LEU A 459 -20.63 -8.34 -8.53
C LEU A 459 -19.88 -7.57 -9.61
N GLY A 460 -18.94 -8.24 -10.25
CA GLY A 460 -18.17 -7.59 -11.30
C GLY A 460 -17.08 -8.48 -11.86
N PHE A 461 -16.26 -7.87 -12.69
CA PHE A 461 -15.07 -8.51 -13.22
C PHE A 461 -13.95 -7.50 -13.44
N ASP A 462 -12.73 -8.01 -13.50
CA ASP A 462 -11.55 -7.30 -13.95
C ASP A 462 -10.81 -8.14 -15.00
N TYR A 463 -10.28 -7.46 -15.99
CA TYR A 463 -9.48 -8.05 -17.06
C TYR A 463 -8.30 -7.15 -17.34
N SER A 464 -7.13 -7.75 -17.51
CA SER A 464 -5.95 -7.06 -18.01
C SER A 464 -5.19 -7.92 -19.02
N ASN A 465 -4.66 -7.29 -20.06
CA ASN A 465 -3.82 -7.92 -21.07
C ASN A 465 -2.51 -7.16 -21.15
N THR A 466 -1.41 -7.88 -21.01
CA THR A 466 -0.05 -7.34 -21.06
C THR A 466 0.67 -7.89 -22.26
N LYS A 467 1.36 -7.01 -22.99
CA LYS A 467 2.27 -7.34 -24.08
C LYS A 467 3.56 -6.58 -23.90
N GLY A 468 4.66 -7.21 -24.22
CA GLY A 468 5.95 -6.54 -24.12
C GLY A 468 7.04 -7.30 -24.82
N ASN A 469 8.24 -6.75 -24.70
CA ASN A 469 9.45 -7.39 -25.16
C ASN A 469 10.58 -7.18 -24.16
N GLU A 470 11.50 -8.11 -24.18
CA GLU A 470 12.75 -8.02 -23.44
C GLU A 470 13.92 -8.39 -24.33
N ASN A 471 15.03 -7.74 -24.09
CA ASN A 471 16.29 -8.00 -24.76
C ASN A 471 17.40 -7.97 -23.72
N PHE A 472 18.15 -9.06 -23.61
CA PHE A 472 19.30 -9.22 -22.75
C PHE A 472 20.51 -9.51 -23.60
N ARG A 473 21.45 -8.59 -23.61
CA ARG A 473 22.72 -8.75 -24.25
C ARG A 473 23.78 -9.01 -23.20
N PHE A 474 24.39 -10.16 -23.27
CA PHE A 474 25.50 -10.56 -22.41
C PHE A 474 26.81 -10.26 -23.12
N PHE A 475 27.80 -9.74 -22.40
CA PHE A 475 29.14 -9.55 -22.94
C PHE A 475 30.20 -9.65 -21.83
N ASN A 476 31.36 -10.07 -22.19
CA ASN A 476 32.50 -10.17 -21.31
C ASN A 476 33.66 -9.31 -21.82
N ILE A 477 34.78 -9.30 -21.09
CA ILE A 477 35.98 -8.52 -21.44
C ILE A 477 36.65 -9.02 -22.74
N THR A 478 36.31 -10.21 -23.23
CA THR A 478 36.91 -10.82 -24.45
C THR A 478 36.03 -10.73 -25.68
N GLY A 479 34.78 -10.27 -25.54
CA GLY A 479 33.84 -10.11 -26.63
C GLY A 479 32.38 -10.30 -26.23
N ASP A 480 31.48 -10.29 -27.22
CA ASP A 480 30.04 -10.46 -27.02
C ASP A 480 29.71 -11.91 -26.61
N GLY A 481 28.83 -12.04 -25.61
CA GLY A 481 28.20 -13.29 -25.25
C GLY A 481 26.82 -13.46 -25.91
N PRO A 482 25.95 -14.31 -25.35
CA PRO A 482 24.60 -14.50 -25.86
C PRO A 482 23.77 -13.23 -25.93
N ASN A 483 22.89 -13.15 -26.92
CA ASN A 483 21.85 -12.11 -27.00
C ASN A 483 20.49 -12.81 -27.03
N VAL A 484 19.70 -12.59 -25.99
CA VAL A 484 18.40 -13.21 -25.81
C VAL A 484 17.33 -12.15 -25.97
N ALA A 485 16.45 -12.31 -26.95
CA ALA A 485 15.33 -11.44 -27.18
C ALA A 485 14.03 -12.25 -27.18
N SER A 486 13.04 -11.79 -26.45
CA SER A 486 11.75 -12.46 -26.33
C SER A 486 10.61 -11.43 -26.34
N ASP A 487 9.56 -11.78 -27.07
CA ASP A 487 8.27 -11.11 -26.98
C ASP A 487 7.36 -11.92 -26.05
N PHE A 488 6.61 -11.21 -25.22
CA PHE A 488 5.70 -11.86 -24.29
C PHE A 488 4.29 -11.27 -24.38
N THR A 489 3.30 -12.10 -24.12
CA THR A 489 1.90 -11.69 -23.98
C THR A 489 1.22 -12.59 -22.97
N GLY A 490 0.32 -12.01 -22.21
CA GLY A 490 -0.47 -12.74 -21.23
C GLY A 490 -1.66 -11.92 -20.75
N TYR A 491 -2.54 -12.56 -19.98
CA TYR A 491 -3.68 -11.87 -19.41
C TYR A 491 -4.07 -12.40 -18.04
N ASN A 492 -4.75 -11.53 -17.29
CA ASN A 492 -5.45 -11.87 -16.05
C ASN A 492 -6.94 -11.57 -16.23
N LEU A 493 -7.78 -12.46 -15.73
CA LEU A 493 -9.23 -12.29 -15.72
C LEU A 493 -9.78 -12.77 -14.38
N GLY A 494 -10.53 -11.91 -13.70
CA GLY A 494 -11.17 -12.22 -12.43
C GLY A 494 -12.65 -11.91 -12.46
N PHE A 495 -13.49 -12.81 -11.97
CA PHE A 495 -14.91 -12.59 -11.72
C PHE A 495 -15.18 -12.68 -10.24
N PHE A 496 -16.02 -11.80 -9.71
CA PHE A 496 -16.35 -11.83 -8.29
C PHE A 496 -17.85 -11.60 -8.03
N VAL A 497 -18.30 -12.15 -6.94
CA VAL A 497 -19.54 -11.81 -6.25
C VAL A 497 -19.28 -11.77 -4.76
N GLN A 498 -19.81 -10.76 -4.11
CA GLN A 498 -19.70 -10.61 -2.67
C GLN A 498 -20.99 -10.07 -2.07
N SER A 499 -21.21 -10.32 -0.79
CA SER A 499 -22.36 -9.82 -0.07
C SER A 499 -21.99 -9.43 1.36
N GLU A 500 -22.66 -8.41 1.86
CA GLU A 500 -22.67 -8.06 3.26
C GLU A 500 -24.09 -8.31 3.81
N ILE A 501 -24.15 -9.06 4.92
CA ILE A 501 -25.41 -9.51 5.52
C ILE A 501 -25.40 -9.18 7.01
N HIS A 502 -26.44 -8.49 7.48
CA HIS A 502 -26.63 -8.11 8.87
C HIS A 502 -27.84 -8.87 9.44
N PRO A 503 -27.69 -10.13 9.85
CA PRO A 503 -28.82 -10.91 10.38
C PRO A 503 -29.39 -10.32 11.67
N THR A 504 -28.51 -9.69 12.44
CA THR A 504 -28.83 -8.97 13.67
C THR A 504 -28.04 -7.66 13.74
N GLU A 505 -28.36 -6.77 14.65
CA GLU A 505 -27.64 -5.51 14.87
C GLU A 505 -26.20 -5.72 15.40
N TRP A 506 -25.89 -6.88 15.95
CA TRP A 506 -24.60 -7.21 16.53
C TRP A 506 -23.77 -8.20 15.72
N THR A 507 -24.27 -8.67 14.55
CA THR A 507 -23.57 -9.65 13.72
C THR A 507 -23.54 -9.19 12.26
N ARG A 508 -22.37 -9.22 11.65
CA ARG A 508 -22.14 -8.94 10.23
C ARG A 508 -21.41 -10.10 9.59
N PHE A 509 -21.89 -10.51 8.41
CA PHE A 509 -21.23 -11.49 7.55
C PHE A 509 -20.81 -10.81 6.25
N ASN A 510 -19.54 -10.90 5.91
CA ASN A 510 -19.03 -10.57 4.58
C ASN A 510 -18.65 -11.89 3.90
N LEU A 511 -19.35 -12.23 2.83
CA LEU A 511 -19.14 -13.46 2.09
C LEU A 511 -18.79 -13.12 0.64
N GLY A 512 -17.78 -13.78 0.11
CA GLY A 512 -17.32 -13.52 -1.24
C GLY A 512 -16.85 -14.77 -1.95
N LEU A 513 -16.97 -14.75 -3.27
CA LEU A 513 -16.45 -15.77 -4.14
C LEU A 513 -15.80 -15.09 -5.34
N ARG A 514 -14.56 -15.45 -5.62
CA ARG A 514 -13.82 -14.96 -6.77
C ARG A 514 -13.30 -16.13 -7.61
N TYR A 515 -13.33 -15.98 -8.92
CA TYR A 515 -12.74 -16.93 -9.86
C TYR A 515 -11.71 -16.20 -10.72
N ASP A 516 -10.46 -16.63 -10.60
CA ASP A 516 -9.33 -16.04 -11.32
C ASP A 516 -8.80 -16.98 -12.40
N ILE A 517 -8.39 -16.40 -13.53
CA ILE A 517 -7.69 -17.05 -14.64
C ILE A 517 -6.46 -16.20 -14.95
N ASN A 518 -5.29 -16.84 -14.88
CA ASN A 518 -4.03 -16.25 -15.30
C ASN A 518 -3.45 -17.04 -16.49
N ASN A 519 -3.06 -16.33 -17.52
CA ASN A 519 -2.30 -16.84 -18.64
C ASN A 519 -0.97 -16.11 -18.72
N ALA A 520 0.09 -16.76 -18.29
CA ALA A 520 1.45 -16.25 -18.36
C ALA A 520 2.25 -17.01 -19.42
N PRO A 521 3.25 -16.41 -20.07
CA PRO A 521 4.00 -17.02 -21.19
C PRO A 521 4.71 -18.33 -20.83
N THR A 522 5.14 -18.46 -19.59
CA THR A 522 5.98 -19.59 -19.12
C THR A 522 5.17 -20.75 -18.56
N THR A 523 3.85 -20.58 -18.39
CA THR A 523 2.99 -21.60 -17.77
C THR A 523 1.70 -21.79 -18.54
N SER A 524 1.09 -22.97 -18.42
CA SER A 524 -0.29 -23.17 -18.87
C SER A 524 -1.26 -22.31 -18.05
N ASN A 525 -2.48 -22.09 -18.55
CA ASN A 525 -3.52 -21.38 -17.83
C ASN A 525 -3.68 -21.87 -16.39
N GLN A 526 -3.51 -20.97 -15.43
CA GLN A 526 -3.71 -21.22 -14.02
C GLN A 526 -5.03 -20.63 -13.57
N THR A 527 -5.78 -21.37 -12.80
CA THR A 527 -7.08 -20.93 -12.31
C THR A 527 -7.26 -21.23 -10.85
N GLN A 528 -8.07 -20.41 -10.18
CA GLN A 528 -8.49 -20.67 -8.82
C GLN A 528 -9.89 -20.14 -8.54
N LEU A 529 -10.67 -20.92 -7.79
CA LEU A 529 -11.87 -20.47 -7.12
C LEU A 529 -11.50 -20.10 -5.68
N SER A 530 -11.77 -18.85 -5.30
CA SER A 530 -11.30 -18.22 -4.06
C SER A 530 -12.49 -17.80 -3.18
N PRO A 531 -13.01 -18.68 -2.31
CA PRO A 531 -13.99 -18.29 -1.31
C PRO A 531 -13.33 -17.41 -0.23
N ARG A 532 -14.09 -16.43 0.24
CA ARG A 532 -13.74 -15.52 1.34
C ARG A 532 -14.92 -15.38 2.27
N ALA A 533 -14.66 -15.38 3.55
CA ALA A 533 -15.70 -15.26 4.55
C ALA A 533 -15.17 -14.52 5.77
N LYS A 534 -15.96 -13.59 6.25
CA LYS A 534 -15.67 -12.86 7.47
C LYS A 534 -16.95 -12.74 8.29
N VAL A 535 -16.83 -12.99 9.58
CA VAL A 535 -17.89 -12.72 10.54
C VAL A 535 -17.38 -11.73 11.57
N SER A 536 -18.16 -10.69 11.84
CA SER A 536 -17.87 -9.70 12.88
C SER A 536 -18.99 -9.69 13.89
N PHE A 537 -18.61 -9.68 15.16
CA PHE A 537 -19.49 -9.58 16.32
C PHE A 537 -19.25 -8.23 16.99
N LEU A 538 -20.24 -7.36 16.93
CA LEU A 538 -20.27 -6.10 17.64
C LEU A 538 -20.77 -6.41 19.07
N ILE A 539 -19.84 -6.63 20.00
CA ILE A 539 -20.17 -7.02 21.37
C ILE A 539 -20.91 -5.88 22.07
N ASP A 540 -20.45 -4.68 21.82
CA ASP A 540 -21.07 -3.42 22.22
C ASP A 540 -20.60 -2.29 21.27
N GLU A 541 -20.96 -1.05 21.53
CA GLU A 541 -20.58 0.13 20.71
C GLU A 541 -19.07 0.40 20.66
N PHE A 542 -18.28 -0.23 21.53
CA PHE A 542 -16.83 -0.02 21.62
C PHE A 542 -16.01 -1.26 21.21
N ASN A 543 -16.58 -2.45 21.26
CA ASN A 543 -15.85 -3.71 21.13
C ASN A 543 -16.35 -4.53 19.95
N THR A 544 -15.44 -4.89 19.05
CA THR A 544 -15.72 -5.76 17.91
C THR A 544 -14.72 -6.92 17.88
N ILE A 545 -15.22 -8.13 17.68
CA ILE A 545 -14.42 -9.31 17.35
C ILE A 545 -14.76 -9.71 15.92
N SER A 546 -13.74 -10.02 15.12
CA SER A 546 -13.93 -10.54 13.78
C SER A 546 -13.08 -11.77 13.56
N ILE A 547 -13.59 -12.69 12.75
CA ILE A 547 -12.89 -13.89 12.29
C ILE A 547 -13.03 -13.94 10.78
N SER A 548 -11.92 -14.12 10.07
CA SER A 548 -11.93 -14.25 8.62
C SER A 548 -11.16 -15.46 8.11
N TYR A 549 -11.59 -15.90 6.93
CA TYR A 549 -10.92 -16.88 6.09
C TYR A 549 -10.88 -16.36 4.67
N ASP A 550 -9.68 -16.30 4.09
CA ASP A 550 -9.46 -15.87 2.72
C ASP A 550 -8.68 -16.95 1.96
N ARG A 551 -9.25 -17.43 0.85
CA ARG A 551 -8.50 -18.13 -0.18
C ARG A 551 -7.97 -17.10 -1.15
N LEU A 552 -6.63 -16.99 -1.29
CA LEU A 552 -5.98 -15.97 -2.10
C LEU A 552 -5.24 -16.61 -3.29
N PHE A 553 -5.10 -15.84 -4.36
CA PHE A 553 -4.44 -16.25 -5.59
C PHE A 553 -3.56 -15.11 -6.06
N MET A 554 -2.25 -15.36 -6.13
CA MET A 554 -1.28 -14.44 -6.70
C MET A 554 -0.75 -15.02 -8.01
N PRO A 555 -1.13 -14.47 -9.17
CA PRO A 555 -0.60 -14.91 -10.45
C PRO A 555 0.89 -14.57 -10.54
N THR A 556 1.63 -15.35 -11.32
CA THR A 556 2.97 -14.97 -11.73
C THR A 556 2.92 -13.71 -12.59
N ASN A 557 3.88 -12.83 -12.40
CA ASN A 557 3.99 -11.62 -13.23
C ASN A 557 4.26 -12.00 -14.69
N ILE A 558 3.48 -11.42 -15.61
CA ILE A 558 3.59 -11.73 -17.03
C ILE A 558 4.94 -11.27 -17.59
N GLU A 559 5.47 -10.19 -17.06
CA GLU A 559 6.76 -9.62 -17.45
C GLU A 559 7.96 -10.28 -16.76
N ASN A 560 7.73 -11.12 -15.75
CA ASN A 560 8.79 -11.77 -14.99
C ASN A 560 9.15 -13.12 -15.64
N LEU A 561 9.88 -13.05 -16.73
CA LEU A 561 10.07 -14.21 -17.59
C LEU A 561 11.31 -15.02 -17.21
N GLY A 562 11.10 -16.30 -17.02
CA GLY A 562 12.16 -17.29 -17.03
C GLY A 562 12.79 -17.56 -18.40
N ALA A 563 12.52 -16.74 -19.42
CA ALA A 563 13.08 -16.92 -20.77
C ALA A 563 14.61 -16.89 -20.77
N ILE A 564 15.20 -16.02 -19.96
CA ILE A 564 16.65 -15.97 -19.79
C ILE A 564 17.18 -17.27 -19.21
N ALA A 565 16.51 -17.82 -18.21
CA ALA A 565 16.97 -19.04 -17.56
C ALA A 565 16.94 -20.24 -18.51
N SER A 566 15.97 -20.31 -19.44
CA SER A 566 15.92 -21.40 -20.46
C SER A 566 17.03 -21.28 -21.49
N ASP A 567 17.35 -20.09 -21.94
CA ASP A 567 18.34 -19.84 -22.98
C ASP A 567 19.77 -19.89 -22.47
N LEU A 568 19.99 -19.68 -21.18
CA LEU A 568 21.27 -19.88 -20.52
C LEU A 568 21.56 -21.34 -20.17
N GLY A 569 20.72 -22.28 -20.65
CA GLY A 569 20.94 -23.72 -20.56
C GLY A 569 20.52 -24.35 -19.23
N ASN A 570 19.92 -23.59 -18.32
CA ASN A 570 19.25 -24.15 -17.17
C ASN A 570 17.83 -24.54 -17.62
N ASN A 571 17.43 -25.79 -17.38
CA ASN A 571 16.08 -26.27 -17.53
C ASN A 571 15.22 -25.54 -16.48
N SER A 572 14.83 -24.27 -16.72
CA SER A 572 13.98 -23.53 -15.83
C SER A 572 12.65 -24.26 -15.69
N LEU A 573 12.38 -24.68 -14.47
CA LEU A 573 11.07 -25.25 -14.15
C LEU A 573 10.02 -24.13 -14.24
N PRO A 574 8.82 -24.45 -14.77
CA PRO A 574 7.75 -23.46 -14.82
C PRO A 574 7.41 -22.96 -13.40
N THR A 575 7.20 -21.67 -13.26
CA THR A 575 6.74 -21.06 -12.01
C THR A 575 5.22 -20.99 -11.98
N TYR A 576 4.64 -21.32 -10.84
CA TYR A 576 3.21 -21.39 -10.63
C TYR A 576 2.73 -20.26 -9.72
N ALA A 577 1.47 -19.87 -9.91
CA ALA A 577 0.81 -18.89 -9.03
C ALA A 577 0.79 -19.37 -7.57
N GLU A 578 1.02 -18.46 -6.65
CA GLU A 578 0.84 -18.73 -5.22
C GLU A 578 -0.63 -18.89 -4.87
N LYS A 579 -0.91 -19.82 -3.97
CA LYS A 579 -2.26 -20.18 -3.53
C LYS A 579 -2.32 -20.28 -2.00
N ASP A 580 -2.97 -19.31 -1.38
CA ASP A 580 -2.96 -19.18 0.08
C ASP A 580 -4.27 -19.55 0.73
N ASN A 581 -4.15 -20.01 1.97
CA ASN A 581 -5.22 -20.01 2.95
C ASN A 581 -4.80 -19.10 4.09
N LEU A 582 -5.50 -17.99 4.28
CA LEU A 582 -5.30 -17.03 5.36
C LEU A 582 -6.44 -17.13 6.35
N TYR A 583 -6.10 -17.26 7.62
CA TYR A 583 -7.01 -17.23 8.76
C TYR A 583 -6.62 -16.09 9.67
N GLU A 584 -7.58 -15.27 10.07
CA GLU A 584 -7.31 -14.12 10.93
C GLU A 584 -8.41 -13.96 11.99
N ILE A 585 -8.02 -13.56 13.19
CA ILE A 585 -8.91 -13.14 14.26
C ILE A 585 -8.47 -11.77 14.74
N ASP A 586 -9.42 -10.85 14.86
CA ASP A 586 -9.19 -9.48 15.30
C ASP A 586 -10.05 -9.14 16.49
N PHE A 587 -9.49 -8.42 17.43
CA PHE A 587 -10.20 -7.73 18.48
C PHE A 587 -9.91 -6.23 18.37
N ILE A 588 -10.96 -5.43 18.19
CA ILE A 588 -10.88 -3.97 18.11
C ILE A 588 -11.64 -3.39 19.28
N ARG A 589 -11.01 -2.45 19.98
CA ARG A 589 -11.66 -1.69 21.05
C ARG A 589 -11.44 -0.20 20.86
N ASN A 590 -12.53 0.53 20.75
CA ASN A 590 -12.57 1.98 20.80
C ASN A 590 -12.70 2.42 22.25
N TRP A 591 -11.66 3.04 22.77
CA TRP A 591 -11.66 3.56 24.14
C TRP A 591 -12.21 4.99 24.15
N LYS A 592 -12.59 5.46 25.33
CA LYS A 592 -12.97 6.87 25.45
C LYS A 592 -11.78 7.78 25.16
N HIS A 593 -12.09 9.04 24.76
CA HIS A 593 -11.09 10.08 24.50
C HIS A 593 -10.11 9.79 23.34
N GLY A 594 -10.61 9.26 22.24
CA GLY A 594 -9.83 9.10 21.01
C GLY A 594 -8.76 8.01 21.03
N PHE A 595 -8.78 7.12 22.02
CA PHE A 595 -7.88 5.98 22.04
C PHE A 595 -8.53 4.76 21.38
N THR A 596 -7.82 4.10 20.49
CA THR A 596 -8.25 2.85 19.82
C THR A 596 -7.15 1.80 19.90
N SER A 597 -7.54 0.55 20.12
CA SER A 597 -6.62 -0.58 20.10
C SER A 597 -7.15 -1.69 19.20
N LYS A 598 -6.25 -2.29 18.44
CA LYS A 598 -6.50 -3.49 17.63
C LYS A 598 -5.45 -4.54 17.95
N LEU A 599 -5.90 -5.77 18.22
CA LEU A 599 -5.07 -6.95 18.36
C LEU A 599 -5.51 -7.95 17.29
N SER A 600 -4.55 -8.37 16.45
CA SER A 600 -4.78 -9.36 15.40
C SER A 600 -3.91 -10.58 15.61
N GLY A 601 -4.46 -11.77 15.38
CA GLY A 601 -3.71 -13.02 15.28
C GLY A 601 -3.99 -13.66 13.93
N PHE A 602 -2.96 -14.10 13.21
CA PHE A 602 -3.14 -14.67 11.89
C PHE A 602 -2.25 -15.90 11.64
N TYR A 603 -2.72 -16.73 10.71
CA TYR A 603 -1.98 -17.85 10.15
C TYR A 603 -2.24 -17.95 8.65
N LYS A 604 -1.17 -17.98 7.86
CA LYS A 604 -1.21 -18.16 6.41
C LYS A 604 -0.43 -19.41 6.01
N HIS A 605 -0.97 -20.17 5.06
CA HIS A 605 -0.34 -21.33 4.45
C HIS A 605 -0.46 -21.22 2.94
N SER A 606 0.68 -21.13 2.26
CA SER A 606 0.82 -21.07 0.82
C SER A 606 1.34 -22.41 0.27
N SER A 607 0.76 -22.85 -0.85
CA SER A 607 1.24 -24.05 -1.56
C SER A 607 0.81 -24.02 -3.03
N PRO A 608 1.74 -23.79 -3.98
CA PRO A 608 3.11 -23.33 -3.74
C PRO A 608 3.13 -21.89 -3.24
N GLY A 609 4.23 -21.49 -2.58
CA GLY A 609 4.59 -20.10 -2.38
C GLY A 609 5.27 -19.54 -3.63
N LEU A 610 5.14 -18.22 -3.85
CA LEU A 610 5.81 -17.48 -4.89
C LEU A 610 6.80 -16.50 -4.26
N ASP A 611 8.01 -16.50 -4.80
CA ASP A 611 9.08 -15.61 -4.39
C ASP A 611 9.82 -15.12 -5.61
N ASP A 612 10.74 -14.19 -5.48
CA ASP A 612 11.59 -13.78 -6.58
C ASP A 612 13.08 -13.87 -6.23
N GLU A 613 13.86 -14.20 -7.21
CA GLU A 613 15.32 -14.18 -7.16
C GLU A 613 15.81 -13.00 -7.97
N THR A 614 16.68 -12.19 -7.38
CA THR A 614 17.29 -11.03 -8.03
C THR A 614 18.71 -11.37 -8.44
N LEU A 615 19.07 -11.09 -9.67
CA LEU A 615 20.44 -11.25 -10.14
C LEU A 615 21.32 -10.11 -9.62
N GLY A 616 22.02 -10.38 -8.54
CA GLY A 616 22.91 -9.41 -7.91
C GLY A 616 22.21 -8.12 -7.44
N SER A 617 22.86 -6.99 -7.57
CA SER A 617 22.28 -5.65 -7.33
C SER A 617 21.46 -5.13 -8.51
N SER A 618 21.24 -5.96 -9.54
CA SER A 618 20.43 -5.60 -10.70
C SER A 618 18.94 -5.63 -10.37
N THR A 619 18.13 -5.10 -11.27
CA THR A 619 16.67 -5.24 -11.23
C THR A 619 16.16 -6.42 -12.05
N ILE A 620 17.09 -7.32 -12.44
CA ILE A 620 16.74 -8.54 -13.14
C ILE A 620 16.22 -9.53 -12.12
N ARG A 621 14.93 -9.81 -12.17
CA ARG A 621 14.24 -10.75 -11.28
C ARG A 621 13.63 -11.88 -12.07
N VAL A 622 13.60 -13.04 -11.45
CA VAL A 622 12.85 -14.21 -11.92
C VAL A 622 12.05 -14.79 -10.76
N ASN A 623 10.84 -15.22 -11.06
CA ASN A 623 10.03 -15.88 -10.07
C ASN A 623 10.56 -17.27 -9.72
N VAL A 624 10.51 -17.61 -8.45
CA VAL A 624 10.78 -18.93 -7.89
C VAL A 624 9.56 -19.43 -7.13
N ASN A 625 9.37 -20.74 -7.09
CA ASN A 625 8.38 -21.33 -6.22
C ASN A 625 9.05 -22.01 -5.03
N ILE A 626 8.52 -21.76 -3.86
CA ILE A 626 8.80 -22.50 -2.64
C ILE A 626 7.66 -23.51 -2.45
N ASN A 627 7.98 -24.78 -2.18
CA ASN A 627 6.99 -25.84 -2.07
C ASN A 627 5.84 -25.49 -1.10
N GLU A 628 6.18 -25.01 0.09
CA GLU A 628 5.23 -24.45 1.05
C GLU A 628 5.83 -23.22 1.73
N VAL A 629 4.98 -22.22 1.98
CA VAL A 629 5.31 -21.07 2.85
C VAL A 629 4.29 -21.02 3.98
N LYS A 630 4.78 -20.77 5.19
CA LYS A 630 3.94 -20.62 6.38
C LYS A 630 4.29 -19.33 7.10
N VAL A 631 3.27 -18.54 7.35
CA VAL A 631 3.41 -17.28 8.10
C VAL A 631 2.43 -17.28 9.24
N ARG A 632 2.88 -16.94 10.42
CA ARG A 632 2.05 -16.77 11.62
C ARG A 632 2.49 -15.58 12.42
N GLY A 633 1.56 -14.89 13.02
CA GLY A 633 1.93 -13.72 13.80
C GLY A 633 0.81 -13.15 14.64
N ILE A 634 1.23 -12.18 15.45
CA ILE A 634 0.37 -11.33 16.26
C ILE A 634 0.76 -9.88 15.98
N GLU A 635 -0.23 -9.05 15.75
CA GLU A 635 -0.07 -7.62 15.50
C GLU A 635 -0.86 -6.82 16.53
N LEU A 636 -0.25 -5.76 17.04
CA LEU A 636 -0.86 -4.79 17.94
C LEU A 636 -0.79 -3.41 17.30
N ALA A 637 -1.93 -2.75 17.16
CA ALA A 637 -2.01 -1.35 16.80
C ALA A 637 -2.73 -0.58 17.91
N LEU A 638 -2.08 0.49 18.37
CA LEU A 638 -2.64 1.44 19.35
C LEU A 638 -2.62 2.82 18.70
N THR A 639 -3.72 3.53 18.74
CA THR A 639 -3.81 4.91 18.28
C THR A 639 -4.46 5.79 19.32
N TYR A 640 -3.91 6.99 19.44
CA TYR A 640 -4.53 8.08 20.18
C TYR A 640 -4.74 9.24 19.22
N ASN A 641 -5.98 9.61 18.99
CA ASN A 641 -6.39 10.72 18.14
C ASN A 641 -7.65 11.38 18.70
N ASP A 642 -7.48 12.31 19.64
CA ASP A 642 -8.57 13.15 20.16
C ASP A 642 -8.62 14.44 19.34
N LEU A 643 -9.72 14.69 18.65
CA LEU A 643 -9.92 15.86 17.81
C LEU A 643 -9.82 17.20 18.58
N ASN A 644 -9.96 17.15 19.90
CA ASN A 644 -9.83 18.34 20.76
C ASN A 644 -8.42 18.52 21.34
N SER A 645 -7.48 17.64 20.98
CA SER A 645 -6.09 17.68 21.44
C SER A 645 -5.16 17.99 20.28
N PRO A 646 -4.16 18.85 20.41
CA PRO A 646 -3.11 19.01 19.40
C PRO A 646 -2.15 17.83 19.33
N PHE A 647 -2.25 16.88 20.25
CA PHE A 647 -1.39 15.70 20.32
C PHE A 647 -2.09 14.48 19.71
N SER A 648 -1.38 13.74 18.89
CA SER A 648 -1.76 12.41 18.43
C SER A 648 -0.58 11.46 18.49
N ALA A 649 -0.85 10.16 18.63
CA ALA A 649 0.18 9.15 18.74
C ALA A 649 -0.30 7.81 18.19
N PHE A 650 0.63 7.00 17.73
CA PHE A 650 0.35 5.61 17.40
C PHE A 650 1.52 4.69 17.75
N LEU A 651 1.23 3.44 18.00
CA LEU A 651 2.18 2.34 18.12
C LEU A 651 1.64 1.17 17.29
N ASN A 652 2.42 0.74 16.31
CA ASN A 652 2.18 -0.48 15.56
C ASN A 652 3.31 -1.46 15.87
N SER A 653 2.99 -2.68 16.26
CA SER A 653 3.99 -3.71 16.57
C SER A 653 3.54 -5.06 16.07
N SER A 654 4.47 -5.89 15.63
CA SER A 654 4.20 -7.24 15.16
C SER A 654 5.25 -8.23 15.65
N ILE A 655 4.78 -9.43 15.99
CA ILE A 655 5.63 -10.61 16.21
C ILE A 655 5.25 -11.60 15.13
N ILE A 656 6.18 -11.88 14.20
CA ILE A 656 5.91 -12.69 13.01
C ILE A 656 6.97 -13.76 12.87
N HIS A 657 6.58 -14.90 12.30
CA HIS A 657 7.47 -15.94 11.84
C HIS A 657 7.04 -16.39 10.44
N ALA A 658 7.87 -16.08 9.45
CA ALA A 658 7.70 -16.46 8.07
C ALA A 658 8.80 -17.46 7.65
N TYR A 659 8.40 -18.66 7.21
CA TYR A 659 9.35 -19.69 6.80
C TYR A 659 8.84 -20.50 5.62
N GLY A 660 9.80 -20.91 4.78
CA GLY A 660 9.59 -21.79 3.65
C GLY A 660 9.92 -23.24 3.97
N ILE A 661 9.41 -24.15 3.18
CA ILE A 661 9.74 -25.57 3.16
C ILE A 661 10.15 -25.94 1.76
N SER A 662 11.40 -26.38 1.60
CA SER A 662 11.96 -26.82 0.31
C SER A 662 11.19 -28.02 -0.29
N PRO A 663 11.31 -28.32 -1.59
CA PRO A 663 12.25 -27.70 -2.52
C PRO A 663 11.82 -26.30 -2.99
N VAL A 664 12.82 -25.48 -3.37
CA VAL A 664 12.67 -24.26 -4.15
C VAL A 664 12.88 -24.64 -5.61
N SER A 665 12.06 -24.13 -6.52
CA SER A 665 12.11 -24.42 -7.95
C SER A 665 11.90 -23.17 -8.80
N GLY A 666 12.48 -23.15 -10.00
CA GLY A 666 12.53 -21.97 -10.85
C GLY A 666 13.80 -21.15 -10.60
N GLY A 667 13.85 -19.91 -11.10
CA GLY A 667 14.98 -19.02 -10.94
C GLY A 667 16.22 -19.38 -11.75
N PHE A 668 17.34 -18.80 -11.36
CA PHE A 668 18.64 -19.00 -12.05
C PHE A 668 19.42 -20.20 -11.54
N LEU A 669 19.08 -20.72 -10.38
CA LEU A 669 19.84 -21.78 -9.71
C LEU A 669 19.17 -23.14 -9.83
N PRO A 670 19.93 -24.23 -9.74
CA PRO A 670 19.35 -25.56 -9.69
C PRO A 670 18.49 -25.72 -8.43
N PRO A 671 17.41 -26.52 -8.50
CA PRO A 671 16.53 -26.74 -7.35
C PRO A 671 17.31 -27.26 -6.14
N ASP A 672 17.07 -26.70 -4.96
CA ASP A 672 17.60 -27.23 -3.71
C ASP A 672 16.91 -28.57 -3.42
N PRO A 673 17.65 -29.67 -3.33
CA PRO A 673 17.10 -30.98 -3.00
C PRO A 673 16.71 -31.12 -1.52
N SER A 674 17.03 -30.18 -0.68
CA SER A 674 16.65 -30.15 0.74
C SER A 674 15.13 -30.17 0.90
N THR A 675 14.65 -30.74 1.97
CA THR A 675 13.25 -30.64 2.42
C THR A 675 13.14 -29.99 3.79
N ALA A 676 14.23 -29.40 4.26
CA ALA A 676 14.27 -28.73 5.56
C ALA A 676 13.51 -27.40 5.53
N PRO A 677 12.87 -26.99 6.61
CA PRO A 677 12.32 -25.66 6.75
C PRO A 677 13.46 -24.63 6.88
N PHE A 678 13.23 -23.42 6.34
CA PHE A 678 14.15 -22.29 6.41
C PHE A 678 13.38 -21.00 6.64
N ASP A 679 13.96 -20.05 7.39
CA ASP A 679 13.37 -18.73 7.56
C ASP A 679 13.48 -17.96 6.23
N LEU A 680 12.40 -17.28 5.84
CA LEU A 680 12.45 -16.39 4.68
C LEU A 680 13.40 -15.22 4.97
N ASP A 681 14.15 -14.77 3.98
CA ASP A 681 15.16 -13.73 4.11
C ASP A 681 14.61 -12.40 4.68
N HIS A 682 13.31 -12.16 4.55
CA HIS A 682 12.57 -11.01 5.07
C HIS A 682 11.86 -11.30 6.40
N ASP A 683 12.09 -12.46 7.02
CA ASP A 683 11.56 -12.77 8.35
C ASP A 683 12.22 -11.84 9.38
N GLN A 684 11.42 -10.97 9.98
CA GLN A 684 11.78 -10.12 11.09
C GLN A 684 10.87 -10.41 12.25
N ARG A 685 11.40 -11.11 13.26
CA ARG A 685 10.61 -11.66 14.37
C ARG A 685 9.81 -10.63 15.15
N LEU A 686 10.37 -9.46 15.36
CA LEU A 686 9.72 -8.35 16.05
C LEU A 686 9.98 -7.05 15.30
N SER A 687 8.91 -6.38 14.96
CA SER A 687 8.94 -5.01 14.46
C SER A 687 8.02 -4.11 15.28
N ALA A 688 8.40 -2.84 15.39
CA ALA A 688 7.56 -1.84 16.03
C ALA A 688 7.79 -0.47 15.39
N VAL A 689 6.72 0.31 15.25
CA VAL A 689 6.76 1.70 14.82
C VAL A 689 5.97 2.53 15.80
N ILE A 690 6.57 3.58 16.31
CA ILE A 690 5.91 4.58 17.16
C ILE A 690 5.92 5.93 16.46
N GLY A 691 4.80 6.60 16.41
CA GLY A 691 4.67 7.98 15.95
C GLY A 691 4.09 8.86 17.04
N LEU A 692 4.72 10.01 17.25
CA LEU A 692 4.26 11.06 18.16
C LEU A 692 4.15 12.34 17.35
N ASN A 693 2.98 12.94 17.32
CA ASN A 693 2.75 14.18 16.63
C ASN A 693 2.13 15.21 17.58
N TYR A 694 2.67 16.41 17.57
CA TYR A 694 2.12 17.56 18.26
C TYR A 694 1.96 18.69 17.28
N GLN A 695 0.71 19.08 17.03
CA GLN A 695 0.33 20.05 16.01
C GLN A 695 -0.70 21.05 16.56
N PRO A 696 -0.26 22.08 17.27
CA PRO A 696 -1.09 23.26 17.52
C PRO A 696 -1.29 24.05 16.24
N GLU A 697 -1.97 25.20 16.33
CA GLU A 697 -2.53 25.92 15.17
C GLU A 697 -1.55 26.20 14.01
N ASN A 698 -0.33 26.66 14.30
CA ASN A 698 0.58 27.17 13.24
C ASN A 698 1.92 26.44 13.14
N TRP A 699 2.15 25.42 13.94
CA TRP A 699 3.41 24.68 13.90
C TRP A 699 3.20 23.21 14.21
N PHE A 700 4.13 22.39 13.82
CA PHE A 700 4.10 20.97 14.12
C PHE A 700 5.47 20.45 14.54
N VAL A 701 5.46 19.40 15.34
CA VAL A 701 6.60 18.55 15.61
C VAL A 701 6.16 17.10 15.53
N ASN A 702 6.89 16.31 14.78
CA ASN A 702 6.63 14.88 14.62
C ASN A 702 7.90 14.09 14.93
N LEU A 703 7.77 13.05 15.75
CA LEU A 703 8.81 12.08 16.05
C LEU A 703 8.33 10.68 15.67
N THR A 704 9.09 9.99 14.82
CA THR A 704 8.83 8.60 14.46
C THR A 704 10.00 7.73 14.89
N GLY A 705 9.72 6.61 15.55
CA GLY A 705 10.69 5.59 15.90
C GLY A 705 10.36 4.27 15.23
N ILE A 706 11.33 3.63 14.58
CA ILE A 706 11.20 2.34 13.91
C ILE A 706 12.16 1.36 14.56
N TYR A 707 11.65 0.23 14.98
CA TYR A 707 12.43 -0.87 15.54
C TYR A 707 12.29 -2.13 14.67
N GLY A 708 13.41 -2.79 14.43
CA GLY A 708 13.49 -4.11 13.83
C GLY A 708 14.43 -5.03 14.62
N SER A 709 14.00 -6.27 14.87
CA SER A 709 14.85 -7.26 15.56
C SER A 709 15.96 -7.85 14.69
N GLY A 710 16.03 -7.44 13.43
CA GLY A 710 16.93 -7.96 12.42
C GLY A 710 16.25 -8.97 11.48
N LEU A 711 16.69 -8.98 10.23
CA LEU A 711 16.22 -9.87 9.17
C LEU A 711 16.99 -11.18 9.20
N ALA A 712 16.34 -12.26 8.76
CA ALA A 712 17.01 -13.53 8.54
C ALA A 712 18.05 -13.36 7.42
N ASN A 713 19.27 -13.66 7.73
CA ASN A 713 20.38 -13.55 6.80
C ASN A 713 20.88 -14.90 6.36
N GLY A 714 21.10 -15.04 5.07
CA GLY A 714 21.89 -16.15 4.56
C GLY A 714 23.38 -16.01 4.94
N ASN A 715 24.08 -17.14 5.07
CA ASN A 715 25.53 -17.18 5.24
C ASN A 715 26.21 -17.26 3.89
N ASP A 716 26.68 -16.15 3.39
CA ASP A 716 27.22 -15.97 2.04
C ASP A 716 28.29 -16.95 1.64
N SER A 717 29.05 -17.45 2.64
CA SER A 717 30.19 -18.32 2.36
C SER A 717 29.78 -19.70 1.82
N TYR A 718 28.53 -20.13 2.00
CA TYR A 718 28.07 -21.45 1.56
C TYR A 718 27.52 -21.41 0.13
N ALA A 719 26.67 -20.45 -0.20
CA ALA A 719 26.09 -20.31 -1.53
C ALA A 719 27.17 -20.13 -2.62
N PHE A 720 28.19 -19.33 -2.34
CA PHE A 720 29.31 -19.12 -3.26
C PHE A 720 30.18 -20.36 -3.48
N LYS A 721 30.32 -21.23 -2.47
CA LYS A 721 31.16 -22.42 -2.57
C LYS A 721 30.47 -23.61 -3.23
N THR A 722 29.17 -23.72 -3.10
CA THR A 722 28.41 -24.92 -3.48
C THR A 722 27.43 -24.69 -4.62
N GLY A 723 27.10 -23.43 -4.94
CA GLY A 723 26.01 -23.07 -5.86
C GLY A 723 24.64 -23.49 -5.36
N LEU A 724 24.52 -23.87 -4.09
CA LEU A 724 23.27 -24.28 -3.44
C LEU A 724 22.85 -23.20 -2.45
N PHE A 725 21.57 -22.91 -2.44
CA PHE A 725 20.98 -22.05 -1.43
C PHE A 725 20.94 -22.77 -0.09
N ASP A 726 21.60 -22.25 0.90
CA ASP A 726 21.36 -22.65 2.28
C ASP A 726 20.50 -21.63 2.99
N PHE A 727 19.20 -21.77 2.85
CA PHE A 727 18.21 -20.93 3.55
C PHE A 727 18.10 -21.27 5.05
N ASN A 728 18.74 -22.31 5.52
CA ASN A 728 18.64 -22.78 6.90
C ASN A 728 19.63 -22.08 7.85
N GLN A 729 19.53 -20.77 7.91
CA GLN A 729 20.59 -20.00 8.53
C GLN A 729 20.13 -19.24 9.75
N GLY A 730 19.73 -19.75 10.75
CA GLY A 730 19.29 -19.13 12.00
C GLY A 730 19.95 -17.81 12.47
N ALA A 731 20.77 -17.16 11.63
CA ALA A 731 21.42 -15.89 11.92
C ALA A 731 20.58 -14.73 11.38
N HIS A 732 20.16 -13.86 12.27
CA HIS A 732 19.52 -12.58 11.92
C HIS A 732 20.53 -11.43 11.97
N THR A 733 20.28 -10.37 11.19
CA THR A 733 21.00 -9.10 11.32
C THR A 733 20.84 -8.53 12.74
N THR A 734 21.71 -7.63 13.13
CA THR A 734 21.59 -6.98 14.43
C THR A 734 20.33 -6.13 14.53
N PRO A 735 19.68 -6.06 15.71
CA PRO A 735 18.52 -5.20 15.89
C PRO A 735 18.81 -3.73 15.57
N SER A 736 17.83 -3.06 15.00
CA SER A 736 17.94 -1.67 14.58
C SER A 736 16.93 -0.75 15.26
N TRP A 737 17.33 0.50 15.50
CA TRP A 737 16.47 1.60 15.94
C TRP A 737 16.73 2.82 15.08
N ILE A 738 15.70 3.32 14.43
CA ILE A 738 15.76 4.52 13.61
C ILE A 738 14.78 5.54 14.19
N PHE A 739 15.26 6.73 14.50
CA PHE A 739 14.42 7.84 14.94
C PHE A 739 14.47 8.97 13.92
N ASN A 740 13.29 9.47 13.53
CA ASN A 740 13.12 10.57 12.60
C ASN A 740 12.39 11.71 13.30
N LEU A 741 12.83 12.94 13.10
CA LEU A 741 12.24 14.17 13.66
C LEU A 741 11.90 15.12 12.51
N SER A 742 10.72 15.69 12.54
CA SER A 742 10.38 16.82 11.68
C SER A 742 9.65 17.90 12.44
N GLY A 743 9.71 19.14 11.91
CA GLY A 743 8.98 20.27 12.46
C GLY A 743 8.89 21.40 11.46
N GLY A 744 7.87 22.25 11.60
CA GLY A 744 7.64 23.35 10.72
C GLY A 744 6.75 24.42 11.35
N TYR A 745 6.69 25.57 10.70
CA TYR A 745 5.84 26.71 11.10
C TYR A 745 5.18 27.33 9.88
N THR A 746 3.89 27.58 9.96
CA THR A 746 3.09 28.21 8.89
C THR A 746 2.93 29.70 9.15
N PHE A 747 3.54 30.53 8.31
CA PHE A 747 3.40 31.99 8.32
C PHE A 747 2.28 32.41 7.40
N ASN A 748 1.35 33.18 7.89
CA ASN A 748 0.38 33.90 7.05
C ASN A 748 1.04 35.16 6.50
N ILE A 749 1.18 35.26 5.16
CA ILE A 749 1.78 36.43 4.48
C ILE A 749 0.76 37.39 3.87
N GLY A 750 -0.53 37.13 4.10
CA GLY A 750 -1.64 37.97 3.63
C GLY A 750 -2.24 37.49 2.31
N GLY A 751 -3.45 37.97 2.00
CA GLY A 751 -4.15 37.64 0.74
C GLY A 751 -4.54 36.15 0.59
N GLY A 752 -4.68 35.41 1.69
CA GLY A 752 -4.94 33.97 1.65
C GLY A 752 -3.70 33.11 1.47
N GLN A 753 -2.53 33.71 1.41
CA GLN A 753 -1.27 33.06 1.12
C GLN A 753 -0.54 32.68 2.41
N THR A 754 0.11 31.50 2.38
CA THR A 754 0.95 31.08 3.50
C THR A 754 2.32 30.62 3.03
N LEU A 755 3.30 30.69 3.94
CA LEU A 755 4.66 30.20 3.74
C LEU A 755 5.03 29.30 4.89
N GLU A 756 5.44 28.05 4.59
CA GLU A 756 5.81 27.05 5.58
C GLU A 756 7.26 26.60 5.40
N PRO A 757 8.20 27.16 6.16
CA PRO A 757 9.49 26.54 6.38
C PRO A 757 9.36 25.31 7.29
N SER A 758 10.01 24.23 6.91
CA SER A 758 10.05 22.99 7.68
C SER A 758 11.41 22.31 7.59
N PHE A 759 11.71 21.48 8.58
CA PHE A 759 12.93 20.69 8.64
C PHE A 759 12.60 19.22 8.90
N TYR A 760 13.47 18.34 8.43
CA TYR A 760 13.35 16.89 8.55
C TYR A 760 14.72 16.30 8.85
N ILE A 761 14.80 15.50 9.90
CA ILE A 761 16.02 14.78 10.28
C ILE A 761 15.67 13.30 10.30
N THR A 762 16.20 12.53 9.36
CA THR A 762 16.06 11.07 9.37
C THR A 762 17.27 10.45 10.03
N ASN A 763 17.08 9.33 10.72
CA ASN A 763 18.11 8.63 11.48
C ASN A 763 18.91 9.58 12.41
N ILE A 764 18.21 10.20 13.37
CA ILE A 764 18.80 11.21 14.30
C ILE A 764 20.05 10.67 15.00
N LEU A 765 20.05 9.39 15.35
CA LEU A 765 21.15 8.76 16.06
C LEU A 765 22.36 8.50 15.16
N ASP A 766 22.20 8.71 13.83
CA ASP A 766 23.25 8.44 12.83
C ASP A 766 23.80 7.02 12.93
N HIS A 767 22.91 6.08 13.20
CA HIS A 767 23.29 4.70 13.36
C HIS A 767 23.39 4.01 12.00
N ASN A 768 24.45 3.23 11.82
CA ASN A 768 24.67 2.47 10.61
C ASN A 768 24.24 1.03 10.84
N HIS A 769 23.06 0.68 10.31
CA HIS A 769 22.51 -0.67 10.45
C HIS A 769 22.71 -1.46 9.18
N LEU A 770 22.96 -2.73 9.35
CA LEU A 770 22.90 -3.71 8.27
C LEU A 770 21.41 -4.07 8.05
N ILE A 771 20.87 -3.71 6.89
CA ILE A 771 19.48 -4.07 6.50
C ILE A 771 19.46 -5.50 5.99
N LYS A 772 20.43 -5.87 5.16
CA LYS A 772 20.55 -7.18 4.52
C LYS A 772 21.99 -7.64 4.61
N GLY A 773 22.21 -8.88 5.01
CA GLY A 773 23.47 -9.56 4.83
C GLY A 773 23.70 -9.90 3.37
N ALA A 774 24.95 -10.17 3.00
CA ALA A 774 25.33 -10.43 1.63
C ALA A 774 24.90 -11.85 1.21
N PHE A 775 23.63 -12.05 0.86
CA PHE A 775 23.18 -13.38 0.45
C PHE A 775 23.18 -13.60 -1.07
N PHE A 776 22.87 -12.69 -1.91
CA PHE A 776 22.93 -12.75 -3.37
C PHE A 776 23.41 -11.46 -3.98
N SER A 777 23.28 -10.37 -3.25
CA SER A 777 23.45 -9.02 -3.74
C SER A 777 24.24 -8.13 -2.81
N GLY A 778 25.21 -8.69 -2.11
CA GLY A 778 26.00 -7.93 -1.15
C GLY A 778 25.26 -7.43 0.08
N ALA A 779 25.98 -7.04 1.12
CA ALA A 779 25.44 -6.43 2.30
C ALA A 779 24.84 -5.06 1.97
N SER A 780 23.69 -4.71 2.55
CA SER A 780 23.07 -3.40 2.41
C SER A 780 22.91 -2.71 3.75
N PHE A 781 23.25 -1.43 3.79
CA PHE A 781 23.23 -0.63 5.00
C PHE A 781 22.13 0.42 4.95
N GLU A 782 21.51 0.68 6.10
CA GLU A 782 20.55 1.76 6.30
C GLU A 782 21.17 3.13 6.00
N ALA A 783 20.33 4.07 5.57
CA ALA A 783 20.75 5.43 5.34
C ALA A 783 21.27 6.09 6.62
N ARG A 784 22.42 6.74 6.53
CA ARG A 784 22.97 7.60 7.58
C ARG A 784 22.06 8.80 7.80
N ARG A 785 22.30 9.56 8.88
CA ARG A 785 21.50 10.76 9.17
C ARG A 785 21.45 11.70 7.96
N ASN A 786 20.21 12.09 7.60
CA ASN A 786 19.94 13.09 6.57
C ASN A 786 19.23 14.28 7.23
N VAL A 787 19.65 15.50 6.90
CA VAL A 787 18.99 16.74 7.34
C VAL A 787 18.50 17.48 6.10
N VAL A 788 17.21 17.73 6.04
CA VAL A 788 16.53 18.36 4.91
C VAL A 788 15.76 19.58 5.41
N PHE A 789 15.88 20.69 4.67
CA PHE A 789 15.05 21.88 4.82
C PHE A 789 14.10 21.99 3.63
N LYS A 790 12.85 22.33 3.90
CA LYS A 790 11.80 22.51 2.89
C LYS A 790 11.13 23.85 3.10
N LEU A 791 10.81 24.51 2.03
CA LEU A 791 9.97 25.70 2.01
C LEU A 791 8.77 25.41 1.13
N THR A 792 7.56 25.59 1.65
CA THR A 792 6.30 25.44 0.91
C THR A 792 5.56 26.77 0.88
N TYR A 793 5.06 27.13 -0.28
CA TYR A 793 4.17 28.27 -0.50
C TYR A 793 2.78 27.73 -0.89
N HIS A 794 1.74 28.24 -0.29
CA HIS A 794 0.34 27.92 -0.56
C HIS A 794 -0.45 29.21 -0.93
N LEU A 795 -1.28 29.10 -1.99
CA LEU A 795 -2.18 30.14 -2.48
C LEU A 795 -3.61 29.62 -2.57
#